data_8b6cc37e33ca42b98bcae2f713df57bd
#
_entry.id   8b6cc37e33ca42b98bcae2f713df57bd
#
_cell.length_a   1.000
_cell.length_b   1.000
_cell.length_c   1.000
_cell.angle_alpha   90.00
_cell.angle_beta   90.00
_cell.angle_gamma   90.00
#
_symmetry.space_group_name_H-M   'P 1'
#
loop_
_entity.id
_entity.type
_entity.pdbx_description
1 polymer ?
#
loop_
_entity_poly.entity_id
_entity_poly.type
_entity_poly.pdbx_seq_one_letter_code
_entity_poly.pdbx_strand_id
1 'polypeptide(L)'
;MTENTKHRIYMKWHRTTLLIVLCLFVLCLPQPANAQGKGKKQKKKAEWVFLDHADDLSYDEAKRPGVQIAKGKVRFRFEDYTLACDSAFFNQFANTFQALGHVKMHRGTGNINLTCERANYNSMTRIFQARKNVVLTQPGSALHCDSLDYNSNSHMANYEGHGRLVGNGSTITSEKGEYNTQTHDSHFTGKRVVLHSPEYNLTTPDLTYNTHTKQGHVQGKSVIRTVNREVIHTNNADFNGIAHSFTTHGHSTVSSPERDIEGDDMDYDRSTGRGEGHGHVRVNDKQGGRIITGDNVRFRTARVVKNRKVHNEVVEFDGEGNSKIIDHPAQRTIKGDHLSYNAQTGEGFGEGNVDYIDHKQKNAFLGDYIHYTPLDAIAYGKVIGKEFSQGDTLFVHADTILMKGVVESRKIAERTVQDTIRTFYGVNNVRAFRTDAQAVCGLLIACSRDSSMTMYKDPIVWSGQRQMVGDSIRCFMNDSTIREAHVMGNAMSIELMRDGEHYNQVSAKRMNGFFTDGKIQWGEAIGNVFVIYYPIDDKDSSLIGLNYTETDTMRFYMTPTAERKLQKIWMPKSKGTLYPMNQIPADKKTLRGFAWYDYIRPVDKYDLFRHAEKGDRQIRNRMINIPPPLQYVGNSTTVVTDKGNKRKVLYPDRGGSNRRKD
;
A
#
# COMPACT_ATOMS: atom_id res chain seq x y z
N MET A 1 12.79 36.68 18.49
CA MET A 1 14.14 36.35 17.93
C MET A 1 14.05 35.26 16.84
N THR A 2 12.97 35.17 16.08
CA THR A 2 12.71 34.06 15.13
C THR A 2 12.29 34.50 13.72
N GLU A 3 12.13 35.77 13.46
CA GLU A 3 11.76 36.26 12.10
C GLU A 3 12.94 36.63 11.19
N ASN A 4 14.13 36.85 11.73
CA ASN A 4 15.29 37.24 10.95
C ASN A 4 16.05 36.07 10.27
N THR A 5 15.75 34.82 10.62
CA THR A 5 16.45 33.65 10.05
C THR A 5 15.78 33.13 8.78
N LYS A 6 14.48 33.32 8.61
CA LYS A 6 13.75 32.88 7.39
C LYS A 6 14.04 33.78 6.18
N HIS A 7 14.23 35.10 6.39
CA HIS A 7 14.58 36.01 5.32
C HIS A 7 15.99 35.83 4.73
N ARG A 8 16.96 35.32 5.54
CA ARG A 8 18.32 35.04 5.05
C ARG A 8 18.44 33.76 4.19
N ILE A 9 17.58 32.80 4.37
CA ILE A 9 17.59 31.55 3.58
C ILE A 9 16.93 31.81 2.21
N TYR A 10 15.86 32.62 2.15
CA TYR A 10 15.20 32.98 0.88
C TYR A 10 16.07 33.86 -0.02
N MET A 11 16.85 34.78 0.54
CA MET A 11 17.78 35.60 -0.25
C MET A 11 18.98 34.86 -0.80
N LYS A 12 19.42 33.75 -0.16
CA LYS A 12 20.50 32.90 -0.71
C LYS A 12 20.05 32.05 -1.90
N TRP A 13 18.81 31.62 -1.94
CA TRP A 13 18.27 30.82 -3.05
C TRP A 13 18.03 31.69 -4.31
N HIS A 14 17.52 32.90 -4.14
CA HIS A 14 17.36 33.83 -5.27
C HIS A 14 18.69 34.31 -5.89
N ARG A 15 19.76 34.35 -5.11
CA ARG A 15 21.08 34.71 -5.67
C ARG A 15 21.72 33.59 -6.49
N THR A 16 21.52 32.32 -6.10
CA THR A 16 22.05 31.17 -6.89
C THR A 16 21.24 30.91 -8.15
N THR A 17 19.94 31.07 -8.15
CA THR A 17 19.10 30.95 -9.34
C THR A 17 19.33 32.13 -10.32
N LEU A 18 19.58 33.32 -9.81
CA LEU A 18 19.91 34.48 -10.66
C LEU A 18 21.28 34.31 -11.33
N LEU A 19 22.26 33.73 -10.65
CA LEU A 19 23.59 33.45 -11.24
C LEU A 19 23.54 32.37 -12.31
N ILE A 20 22.72 31.32 -12.13
CA ILE A 20 22.53 30.24 -13.14
C ILE A 20 21.77 30.79 -14.36
N VAL A 21 20.78 31.64 -14.18
CA VAL A 21 20.08 32.31 -15.30
C VAL A 21 20.99 33.31 -16.01
N LEU A 22 21.86 34.01 -15.29
CA LEU A 22 22.83 34.95 -15.90
C LEU A 22 23.91 34.18 -16.68
N CYS A 23 24.38 33.01 -16.20
CA CYS A 23 25.32 32.17 -16.94
C CYS A 23 24.69 31.56 -18.20
N LEU A 24 23.41 31.21 -18.19
CA LEU A 24 22.68 30.73 -19.36
C LEU A 24 22.43 31.82 -20.37
N PHE A 25 22.25 33.09 -19.95
CA PHE A 25 22.08 34.22 -20.85
C PHE A 25 23.41 34.66 -21.54
N VAL A 26 24.56 34.44 -20.90
CA VAL A 26 25.88 34.70 -21.50
C VAL A 26 26.25 33.67 -22.56
N LEU A 27 25.70 32.45 -22.51
CA LEU A 27 25.87 31.41 -23.52
C LEU A 27 24.98 31.57 -24.77
N CYS A 28 23.98 32.44 -24.73
CA CYS A 28 23.04 32.70 -25.84
C CYS A 28 23.28 34.04 -26.58
N LEU A 29 24.36 34.76 -26.32
CA LEU A 29 24.74 35.90 -27.16
C LEU A 29 25.34 35.38 -28.48
N PRO A 30 24.83 35.79 -29.65
CA PRO A 30 25.42 35.41 -30.90
C PRO A 30 26.84 36.03 -30.95
N GLN A 31 27.85 35.19 -31.02
CA GLN A 31 29.19 35.65 -31.31
C GLN A 31 29.17 36.31 -32.68
N PRO A 32 29.85 37.46 -32.87
CA PRO A 32 29.94 38.05 -34.18
C PRO A 32 30.67 37.07 -35.10
N ALA A 33 30.01 36.75 -36.19
CA ALA A 33 30.59 35.93 -37.24
C ALA A 33 31.84 36.68 -37.80
N ASN A 34 33.01 36.33 -37.32
CA ASN A 34 34.24 36.66 -38.03
C ASN A 34 34.27 35.80 -39.29
N ALA A 35 33.69 36.26 -40.34
CA ALA A 35 33.93 35.83 -41.66
C ALA A 35 35.39 36.19 -42.01
N GLN A 36 36.25 35.19 -42.03
CA GLN A 36 37.40 35.01 -42.89
C GLN A 36 38.42 34.04 -42.26
N GLY A 37 38.07 32.80 -42.33
CA GLY A 37 39.04 31.71 -42.31
C GLY A 37 38.75 30.85 -43.53
N LYS A 38 39.50 31.05 -44.58
CA LYS A 38 39.54 30.15 -45.71
C LYS A 38 39.72 28.75 -45.14
N GLY A 39 38.63 27.97 -45.06
CA GLY A 39 38.69 26.60 -44.79
C GLY A 39 39.61 25.96 -45.81
N LYS A 40 40.81 25.62 -45.40
CA LYS A 40 41.59 24.65 -46.14
C LYS A 40 40.70 23.44 -46.27
N LYS A 41 40.04 23.25 -47.41
CA LYS A 41 39.57 21.95 -47.84
C LYS A 41 40.77 21.04 -47.63
N GLN A 42 40.80 20.28 -46.56
CA GLN A 42 41.72 19.14 -46.50
C GLN A 42 41.41 18.33 -47.75
N LYS A 43 42.28 18.41 -48.72
CA LYS A 43 42.27 17.45 -49.82
C LYS A 43 42.31 16.11 -49.14
N LYS A 44 41.17 15.38 -49.18
CA LYS A 44 41.14 13.97 -48.78
C LYS A 44 42.29 13.33 -49.52
N LYS A 45 43.34 12.88 -48.80
CA LYS A 45 44.42 12.09 -49.38
C LYS A 45 43.72 10.94 -50.07
N ALA A 46 43.98 10.79 -51.37
CA ALA A 46 43.55 9.62 -52.12
C ALA A 46 44.12 8.41 -51.38
N GLU A 47 43.18 7.56 -50.87
CA GLU A 47 43.60 6.33 -50.22
C GLU A 47 44.13 5.38 -51.28
N TRP A 48 45.41 5.04 -51.13
CA TRP A 48 46.07 4.11 -52.04
C TRP A 48 45.66 2.69 -51.62
N VAL A 49 45.11 1.91 -52.57
CA VAL A 49 44.92 0.48 -52.48
C VAL A 49 46.11 -0.20 -53.13
N PHE A 50 46.88 -0.95 -52.38
CA PHE A 50 48.04 -1.68 -52.86
C PHE A 50 47.62 -3.12 -53.17
N LEU A 51 47.96 -3.58 -54.42
CA LEU A 51 47.89 -4.99 -54.79
C LEU A 51 49.21 -5.65 -54.35
N ASP A 52 49.17 -6.49 -53.32
CA ASP A 52 50.32 -7.18 -52.78
C ASP A 52 50.58 -8.50 -53.55
N HIS A 53 49.56 -9.16 -54.11
CA HIS A 53 49.66 -10.39 -54.87
C HIS A 53 48.46 -10.66 -55.78
N ALA A 54 48.69 -11.20 -56.97
CA ALA A 54 47.74 -11.89 -57.85
C ALA A 54 48.52 -12.82 -58.77
N ASP A 55 47.95 -13.99 -59.11
CA ASP A 55 48.58 -14.92 -60.05
C ASP A 55 48.47 -14.36 -61.47
N ASP A 56 47.38 -13.64 -61.81
CA ASP A 56 47.14 -13.00 -63.11
C ASP A 56 46.53 -11.60 -62.90
N LEU A 57 47.03 -10.63 -63.67
CA LEU A 57 46.47 -9.26 -63.69
C LEU A 57 46.20 -8.87 -65.11
N SER A 58 44.97 -8.59 -65.49
CA SER A 58 44.53 -8.21 -66.79
C SER A 58 43.81 -6.88 -66.83
N TYR A 59 43.94 -6.16 -67.96
CA TYR A 59 43.27 -4.89 -68.22
C TYR A 59 42.85 -4.86 -69.69
N ASP A 60 41.56 -4.64 -69.94
CA ASP A 60 41.01 -4.55 -71.28
C ASP A 60 40.14 -3.29 -71.39
N GLU A 61 40.78 -2.23 -71.89
CA GLU A 61 40.14 -0.92 -72.01
C GLU A 61 38.93 -0.93 -72.95
N ALA A 62 38.99 -1.75 -74.02
CA ALA A 62 37.96 -1.84 -75.03
C ALA A 62 36.71 -2.52 -74.56
N LYS A 63 36.83 -3.53 -73.69
CA LYS A 63 35.71 -4.29 -73.13
C LYS A 63 35.20 -3.73 -71.78
N ARG A 64 36.12 -3.21 -70.95
CA ARG A 64 35.78 -2.69 -69.60
C ARG A 64 36.63 -1.49 -69.23
N PRO A 65 36.31 -0.27 -69.76
CA PRO A 65 37.07 0.91 -69.50
C PRO A 65 37.29 1.16 -67.99
N GLY A 66 38.60 1.38 -67.66
CA GLY A 66 39.03 1.69 -66.32
C GLY A 66 38.89 0.55 -65.27
N VAL A 67 38.63 -0.71 -65.71
CA VAL A 67 38.51 -1.86 -64.83
C VAL A 67 39.71 -2.78 -64.94
N GLN A 68 40.46 -2.93 -63.85
CA GLN A 68 41.52 -3.93 -63.72
C GLN A 68 40.96 -5.21 -63.11
N ILE A 69 41.37 -6.37 -63.59
CA ILE A 69 40.96 -7.70 -63.17
C ILE A 69 42.14 -8.45 -62.62
N ALA A 70 42.09 -8.81 -61.33
CA ALA A 70 43.09 -9.66 -60.66
C ALA A 70 42.48 -11.04 -60.40
N LYS A 71 43.23 -12.11 -60.66
CA LYS A 71 42.77 -13.48 -60.41
C LYS A 71 43.87 -14.31 -59.74
N GLY A 72 43.48 -15.28 -58.95
CA GLY A 72 44.33 -16.25 -58.27
C GLY A 72 45.02 -15.67 -57.02
N LYS A 73 44.65 -16.13 -55.82
CA LYS A 73 45.27 -15.76 -54.53
C LYS A 73 45.45 -14.26 -54.34
N VAL A 74 44.46 -13.47 -54.77
CA VAL A 74 44.49 -12.01 -54.76
C VAL A 74 44.60 -11.47 -53.33
N ARG A 75 45.57 -10.54 -53.10
CA ARG A 75 45.73 -9.85 -51.82
C ARG A 75 45.89 -8.35 -52.06
N PHE A 76 45.10 -7.60 -51.31
CA PHE A 76 45.15 -6.14 -51.27
C PHE A 76 45.41 -5.64 -49.85
N ARG A 77 46.04 -4.46 -49.78
CA ARG A 77 46.24 -3.72 -48.55
C ARG A 77 45.81 -2.28 -48.73
N PHE A 78 45.00 -1.77 -47.78
CA PHE A 78 44.63 -0.37 -47.76
C PHE A 78 44.46 0.05 -46.29
N GLU A 79 45.00 1.18 -45.90
CA GLU A 79 45.12 1.63 -44.51
C GLU A 79 45.64 0.50 -43.58
N ASP A 80 44.84 0.12 -42.54
CA ASP A 80 45.14 -1.00 -41.64
C ASP A 80 44.35 -2.29 -41.98
N TYR A 81 43.74 -2.31 -43.17
CA TYR A 81 43.02 -3.47 -43.69
C TYR A 81 43.85 -4.29 -44.68
N THR A 82 43.74 -5.59 -44.56
CA THR A 82 44.16 -6.54 -45.56
C THR A 82 42.98 -7.31 -46.10
N LEU A 83 42.90 -7.52 -47.41
CA LEU A 83 41.84 -8.28 -48.05
C LEU A 83 42.41 -9.37 -48.90
N ALA A 84 41.91 -10.60 -48.82
CA ALA A 84 42.25 -11.72 -49.70
C ALA A 84 40.99 -12.28 -50.37
N CYS A 85 41.09 -12.70 -51.63
CA CYS A 85 39.98 -13.29 -52.39
C CYS A 85 40.51 -14.14 -53.58
N ASP A 86 39.61 -14.86 -54.26
CA ASP A 86 39.99 -15.65 -55.43
C ASP A 86 40.12 -14.76 -56.67
N SER A 87 39.27 -13.76 -56.85
CA SER A 87 39.36 -12.78 -57.95
C SER A 87 38.82 -11.42 -57.53
N ALA A 88 39.29 -10.37 -58.14
CA ALA A 88 38.89 -9.01 -57.87
C ALA A 88 38.78 -8.14 -59.12
N PHE A 89 37.85 -7.18 -59.06
CA PHE A 89 37.67 -6.16 -60.10
C PHE A 89 37.88 -4.81 -59.45
N PHE A 90 38.77 -4.03 -59.89
CA PHE A 90 39.06 -2.68 -59.45
C PHE A 90 38.62 -1.67 -60.51
N ASN A 91 37.72 -0.78 -60.23
CA ASN A 91 37.29 0.30 -61.09
C ASN A 91 37.91 1.63 -60.61
N GLN A 92 38.91 2.11 -61.30
CA GLN A 92 39.62 3.32 -60.90
C GLN A 92 38.79 4.61 -61.07
N PHE A 93 37.84 4.66 -61.99
CA PHE A 93 36.93 5.83 -62.15
C PHE A 93 35.87 5.91 -61.07
N ALA A 94 35.30 4.78 -60.69
CA ALA A 94 34.28 4.71 -59.64
C ALA A 94 34.88 4.61 -58.24
N ASN A 95 36.18 4.45 -58.09
CA ASN A 95 36.88 4.14 -56.85
C ASN A 95 36.24 2.97 -56.09
N THR A 96 35.82 1.94 -56.83
CA THR A 96 35.18 0.76 -56.28
C THR A 96 36.03 -0.49 -56.51
N PHE A 97 35.93 -1.37 -55.53
CA PHE A 97 36.60 -2.64 -55.53
C PHE A 97 35.58 -3.76 -55.31
N GLN A 98 35.56 -4.77 -56.15
CA GLN A 98 34.69 -5.95 -55.99
C GLN A 98 35.60 -7.19 -55.83
N ALA A 99 35.39 -7.94 -54.76
CA ALA A 99 36.05 -9.20 -54.47
C ALA A 99 35.07 -10.36 -54.60
N LEU A 100 35.52 -11.45 -55.20
CA LEU A 100 34.71 -12.65 -55.42
C LEU A 100 35.50 -13.89 -55.00
N GLY A 101 34.81 -14.82 -54.34
CA GLY A 101 35.32 -16.10 -53.87
C GLY A 101 36.21 -15.98 -52.62
N HIS A 102 35.86 -16.73 -51.58
CA HIS A 102 36.62 -16.84 -50.33
C HIS A 102 37.17 -15.52 -49.78
N VAL A 103 36.34 -14.46 -49.83
CA VAL A 103 36.76 -13.12 -49.41
C VAL A 103 37.05 -13.14 -47.92
N LYS A 104 38.25 -12.67 -47.52
CA LYS A 104 38.67 -12.50 -46.13
C LYS A 104 39.22 -11.09 -45.96
N MET A 105 38.63 -10.29 -45.11
CA MET A 105 39.11 -8.97 -44.71
C MET A 105 39.55 -9.02 -43.26
N HIS A 106 40.72 -8.50 -42.98
CA HIS A 106 41.27 -8.35 -41.63
C HIS A 106 41.63 -6.88 -41.39
N ARG A 107 41.26 -6.35 -40.24
CA ARG A 107 41.69 -5.06 -39.75
C ARG A 107 42.57 -5.24 -38.53
N GLY A 108 43.78 -4.68 -38.56
CA GLY A 108 44.75 -4.78 -37.47
C GLY A 108 44.23 -4.10 -36.19
N THR A 109 43.73 -2.87 -36.33
CA THR A 109 43.11 -2.13 -35.20
C THR A 109 41.80 -2.80 -34.79
N GLY A 110 41.71 -3.25 -33.54
CA GLY A 110 40.54 -3.94 -33.00
C GLY A 110 40.42 -5.41 -33.38
N ASN A 111 41.35 -5.98 -34.12
CA ASN A 111 41.39 -7.39 -34.56
C ASN A 111 40.03 -7.85 -35.14
N ILE A 112 39.53 -7.08 -36.10
CA ILE A 112 38.25 -7.34 -36.77
C ILE A 112 38.53 -8.21 -38.02
N ASN A 113 37.80 -9.34 -38.14
CA ASN A 113 37.86 -10.19 -39.32
C ASN A 113 36.47 -10.30 -39.92
N LEU A 114 36.40 -10.19 -41.25
CA LEU A 114 35.17 -10.41 -42.00
C LEU A 114 35.42 -11.42 -43.11
N THR A 115 34.55 -12.42 -43.23
CA THR A 115 34.56 -13.41 -44.30
C THR A 115 33.23 -13.42 -45.04
N CYS A 116 33.26 -13.60 -46.37
CA CYS A 116 32.06 -13.71 -47.19
C CYS A 116 32.40 -14.32 -48.59
N GLU A 117 31.40 -14.58 -49.40
CA GLU A 117 31.61 -15.03 -50.77
C GLU A 117 31.84 -13.88 -51.76
N ARG A 118 31.20 -12.73 -51.50
CA ARG A 118 31.30 -11.54 -52.35
C ARG A 118 31.38 -10.28 -51.50
N ALA A 119 32.28 -9.38 -51.91
CA ALA A 119 32.36 -8.08 -51.26
C ALA A 119 32.51 -6.96 -52.29
N ASN A 120 31.90 -5.81 -52.00
CA ASN A 120 32.12 -4.55 -52.69
C ASN A 120 32.65 -3.53 -51.70
N TYR A 121 33.67 -2.78 -52.08
CA TYR A 121 34.17 -1.65 -51.28
C TYR A 121 34.17 -0.39 -52.11
N ASN A 122 33.70 0.70 -51.55
CA ASN A 122 33.77 2.03 -52.14
C ASN A 122 34.64 2.93 -51.25
N SER A 123 35.82 3.33 -51.77
CA SER A 123 36.79 4.11 -51.00
C SER A 123 36.30 5.55 -50.72
N MET A 124 35.40 6.09 -51.53
CA MET A 124 34.85 7.44 -51.28
C MET A 124 33.85 7.45 -50.12
N THR A 125 32.98 6.45 -50.04
CA THR A 125 31.97 6.31 -48.97
C THR A 125 32.51 5.53 -47.75
N ARG A 126 33.60 4.79 -47.96
CA ARG A 126 34.19 3.86 -46.97
C ARG A 126 33.24 2.76 -46.50
N ILE A 127 32.31 2.38 -47.36
CA ILE A 127 31.36 1.31 -47.11
C ILE A 127 31.89 0.01 -47.74
N PHE A 128 31.98 -1.02 -46.92
CA PHE A 128 32.25 -2.39 -47.31
C PHE A 128 30.96 -3.20 -47.28
N GLN A 129 30.54 -3.71 -48.42
CA GLN A 129 29.34 -4.49 -48.58
C GLN A 129 29.69 -5.97 -48.75
N ALA A 130 29.37 -6.79 -47.77
CA ALA A 130 29.56 -8.23 -47.81
C ALA A 130 28.25 -8.95 -48.10
N ARG A 131 28.31 -10.00 -48.89
CA ARG A 131 27.14 -10.78 -49.31
C ARG A 131 27.45 -12.27 -49.29
N LYS A 132 26.49 -13.07 -48.87
CA LYS A 132 26.49 -14.53 -48.75
C LYS A 132 27.48 -15.06 -47.73
N ASN A 133 26.98 -15.82 -46.77
CA ASN A 133 27.75 -16.46 -45.71
C ASN A 133 28.70 -15.49 -44.99
N VAL A 134 28.15 -14.33 -44.62
CA VAL A 134 28.95 -13.28 -44.00
C VAL A 134 29.18 -13.60 -42.54
N VAL A 135 30.46 -13.57 -42.12
CA VAL A 135 30.83 -13.70 -40.71
C VAL A 135 31.77 -12.56 -40.35
N LEU A 136 31.36 -11.70 -39.45
CA LEU A 136 32.16 -10.64 -38.87
C LEU A 136 32.56 -11.04 -37.45
N THR A 137 33.85 -11.15 -37.19
CA THR A 137 34.38 -11.51 -35.88
C THR A 137 35.23 -10.41 -35.28
N GLN A 138 35.16 -10.21 -34.01
CA GLN A 138 36.01 -9.35 -33.20
C GLN A 138 36.23 -10.02 -31.83
N PRO A 139 37.21 -9.55 -31.02
CA PRO A 139 37.44 -10.15 -29.70
C PRO A 139 36.17 -10.25 -28.88
N GLY A 140 35.77 -11.46 -28.52
CA GLY A 140 34.57 -11.75 -27.68
C GLY A 140 33.24 -11.78 -28.42
N SER A 141 33.15 -11.51 -29.74
CA SER A 141 31.87 -11.59 -30.46
C SER A 141 32.00 -12.00 -31.93
N ALA A 142 30.96 -12.61 -32.47
CA ALA A 142 30.83 -12.99 -33.88
C ALA A 142 29.39 -12.72 -34.37
N LEU A 143 29.27 -12.02 -35.52
CA LEU A 143 28.02 -11.79 -36.22
C LEU A 143 27.98 -12.67 -37.48
N HIS A 144 26.97 -13.48 -37.65
CA HIS A 144 26.66 -14.27 -38.84
C HIS A 144 25.40 -13.70 -39.49
N CYS A 145 25.47 -13.43 -40.80
CA CYS A 145 24.32 -12.93 -41.57
C CYS A 145 24.44 -13.22 -43.06
N ASP A 146 23.41 -12.98 -43.86
CA ASP A 146 23.43 -13.16 -45.29
C ASP A 146 24.02 -11.94 -46.03
N SER A 147 23.76 -10.75 -45.49
CA SER A 147 24.26 -9.48 -46.04
C SER A 147 24.68 -8.53 -44.92
N LEU A 148 25.80 -7.85 -45.12
CA LEU A 148 26.37 -6.89 -44.18
C LEU A 148 26.93 -5.69 -44.93
N ASP A 149 26.56 -4.49 -44.50
CA ASP A 149 27.16 -3.24 -44.92
C ASP A 149 27.93 -2.64 -43.72
N TYR A 150 29.27 -2.59 -43.84
CA TYR A 150 30.12 -2.05 -42.78
C TYR A 150 30.71 -0.71 -43.23
N ASN A 151 30.48 0.32 -42.44
CA ASN A 151 31.05 1.66 -42.64
C ASN A 151 32.24 1.86 -41.69
N SER A 152 33.45 1.94 -42.27
CA SER A 152 34.67 2.06 -41.47
C SER A 152 34.87 3.42 -40.79
N ASN A 153 34.14 4.48 -41.21
CA ASN A 153 34.21 5.78 -40.58
C ASN A 153 33.35 5.83 -39.28
N SER A 154 32.15 5.30 -39.35
CA SER A 154 31.20 5.29 -38.23
C SER A 154 31.31 4.04 -37.35
N HIS A 155 32.10 3.06 -37.79
CA HIS A 155 32.21 1.74 -37.16
C HIS A 155 30.89 0.97 -37.07
N MET A 156 29.92 1.31 -37.94
CA MET A 156 28.59 0.70 -37.97
C MET A 156 28.54 -0.47 -38.94
N ALA A 157 28.08 -1.58 -38.46
CA ALA A 157 27.76 -2.78 -39.23
C ALA A 157 26.23 -2.95 -39.28
N ASN A 158 25.67 -2.84 -40.48
CA ASN A 158 24.21 -2.98 -40.71
C ASN A 158 23.99 -4.26 -41.50
N TYR A 159 23.03 -5.08 -41.09
CA TYR A 159 22.64 -6.30 -41.79
C TYR A 159 21.14 -6.40 -42.03
N GLU A 160 20.77 -7.05 -43.10
CA GLU A 160 19.43 -7.46 -43.41
C GLU A 160 19.39 -8.94 -43.79
N GLY A 161 18.35 -9.65 -43.39
CA GLY A 161 18.16 -11.08 -43.61
C GLY A 161 18.92 -11.94 -42.59
N HIS A 162 18.23 -12.39 -41.56
CA HIS A 162 18.64 -13.41 -40.58
C HIS A 162 20.04 -13.23 -39.96
N GLY A 163 20.20 -12.25 -39.08
CA GLY A 163 21.41 -12.08 -38.30
C GLY A 163 21.44 -12.87 -37.01
N ARG A 164 22.65 -13.40 -36.68
CA ARG A 164 22.93 -14.05 -35.40
C ARG A 164 24.21 -13.49 -34.80
N LEU A 165 24.08 -12.69 -33.78
CA LEU A 165 25.23 -12.16 -33.01
C LEU A 165 25.47 -13.06 -31.80
N VAL A 166 26.68 -13.57 -31.66
CA VAL A 166 27.12 -14.37 -30.52
C VAL A 166 28.26 -13.64 -29.83
N GLY A 167 28.17 -13.43 -28.53
CA GLY A 167 29.23 -12.75 -27.79
C GLY A 167 28.94 -12.66 -26.27
N ASN A 168 30.03 -12.69 -25.49
CA ASN A 168 29.98 -12.51 -24.04
C ASN A 168 28.92 -13.40 -23.33
N GLY A 169 28.76 -14.66 -23.78
CA GLY A 169 27.78 -15.60 -23.23
C GLY A 169 26.35 -15.39 -23.70
N SER A 170 26.09 -14.42 -24.58
CA SER A 170 24.75 -14.13 -25.11
C SER A 170 24.66 -14.44 -26.59
N THR A 171 23.47 -14.77 -27.07
CA THR A 171 23.15 -14.94 -28.49
C THR A 171 21.91 -14.12 -28.84
N ILE A 172 22.02 -13.29 -29.88
CA ILE A 172 20.90 -12.49 -30.39
C ILE A 172 20.59 -12.93 -31.81
N THR A 173 19.33 -13.13 -32.14
CA THR A 173 18.86 -13.40 -33.49
C THR A 173 17.79 -12.39 -33.89
N SER A 174 17.87 -11.85 -35.12
CA SER A 174 16.90 -10.88 -35.64
C SER A 174 16.87 -10.89 -37.15
N GLU A 175 15.86 -10.24 -37.75
CA GLU A 175 15.78 -10.07 -39.21
C GLU A 175 16.71 -8.96 -39.68
N LYS A 176 16.82 -7.88 -38.93
CA LYS A 176 17.68 -6.72 -39.21
C LYS A 176 18.43 -6.32 -37.96
N GLY A 177 19.60 -5.75 -38.14
CA GLY A 177 20.32 -5.20 -37.00
C GLY A 177 21.41 -4.23 -37.43
N GLU A 178 21.67 -3.33 -36.50
CA GLU A 178 22.75 -2.36 -36.52
C GLU A 178 23.66 -2.64 -35.33
N TYR A 179 24.97 -2.64 -35.54
CA TYR A 179 25.95 -2.91 -34.50
C TYR A 179 27.15 -1.97 -34.63
N ASN A 180 27.45 -1.23 -33.59
CA ASN A 180 28.63 -0.42 -33.52
C ASN A 180 29.81 -1.24 -32.94
N THR A 181 30.82 -1.50 -33.76
CA THR A 181 31.98 -2.31 -33.36
C THR A 181 32.90 -1.64 -32.34
N GLN A 182 32.75 -0.34 -32.09
CA GLN A 182 33.55 0.43 -31.14
C GLN A 182 32.85 0.64 -29.80
N THR A 183 31.56 1.07 -29.82
CA THR A 183 30.79 1.34 -28.59
C THR A 183 30.04 0.10 -28.06
N HIS A 184 29.92 -0.93 -28.89
CA HIS A 184 29.15 -2.16 -28.60
C HIS A 184 27.63 -1.95 -28.49
N ASP A 185 27.15 -0.77 -28.90
CA ASP A 185 25.72 -0.51 -28.99
C ASP A 185 25.15 -1.21 -30.22
N SER A 186 23.93 -1.71 -30.05
CA SER A 186 23.23 -2.43 -31.10
C SER A 186 21.76 -2.15 -31.09
N HIS A 187 21.12 -2.22 -32.26
CA HIS A 187 19.69 -2.12 -32.44
C HIS A 187 19.24 -3.25 -33.37
N PHE A 188 18.33 -4.07 -32.89
CA PHE A 188 17.82 -5.26 -33.59
C PHE A 188 16.31 -5.16 -33.75
N THR A 189 15.85 -5.39 -35.00
CA THR A 189 14.44 -5.32 -35.34
C THR A 189 13.99 -6.50 -36.17
N GLY A 190 12.68 -6.79 -36.15
CA GLY A 190 12.07 -7.83 -36.94
C GLY A 190 10.75 -8.32 -36.32
N LYS A 191 10.12 -9.24 -36.97
CA LYS A 191 8.91 -9.88 -36.42
C LYS A 191 9.18 -10.54 -35.07
N ARG A 192 10.44 -11.04 -34.90
CA ARG A 192 10.84 -11.72 -33.69
C ARG A 192 12.36 -11.58 -33.51
N VAL A 193 12.76 -10.71 -32.60
CA VAL A 193 14.11 -10.63 -32.06
C VAL A 193 14.18 -11.52 -30.82
N VAL A 194 15.17 -12.38 -30.72
CA VAL A 194 15.39 -13.27 -29.58
C VAL A 194 16.80 -13.06 -29.03
N LEU A 195 16.88 -12.74 -27.74
CA LEU A 195 18.11 -12.69 -26.98
C LEU A 195 18.12 -13.85 -25.97
N HIS A 196 19.14 -14.70 -26.07
CA HIS A 196 19.46 -15.72 -25.06
C HIS A 196 20.69 -15.28 -24.28
N SER A 197 20.58 -15.21 -22.98
CA SER A 197 21.70 -15.00 -22.06
C SER A 197 21.67 -16.02 -20.91
N PRO A 198 22.73 -16.15 -20.12
CA PRO A 198 22.72 -17.04 -18.96
C PRO A 198 21.66 -16.67 -17.91
N GLU A 199 21.28 -15.39 -17.83
CA GLU A 199 20.36 -14.88 -16.80
C GLU A 199 18.90 -14.84 -17.27
N TYR A 200 18.67 -14.64 -18.59
CA TYR A 200 17.30 -14.49 -19.13
C TYR A 200 17.22 -14.80 -20.62
N ASN A 201 16.01 -15.11 -21.07
CA ASN A 201 15.60 -15.21 -22.46
C ASN A 201 14.60 -14.12 -22.76
N LEU A 202 14.85 -13.34 -23.78
CA LEU A 202 14.02 -12.21 -24.21
C LEU A 202 13.48 -12.47 -25.62
N THR A 203 12.21 -12.16 -25.84
CA THR A 203 11.58 -12.11 -27.17
C THR A 203 10.87 -10.78 -27.32
N THR A 204 11.17 -10.03 -28.37
CA THR A 204 10.63 -8.69 -28.65
C THR A 204 10.63 -8.44 -30.16
N PRO A 205 9.85 -7.50 -30.71
CA PRO A 205 10.02 -7.05 -32.09
C PRO A 205 11.14 -6.03 -32.27
N ASP A 206 11.53 -5.33 -31.19
CA ASP A 206 12.53 -4.26 -31.20
C ASP A 206 13.39 -4.31 -29.93
N LEU A 207 14.72 -4.32 -30.11
CA LEU A 207 15.70 -4.41 -29.03
C LEU A 207 16.88 -3.48 -29.28
N THR A 208 17.05 -2.49 -28.42
CA THR A 208 18.31 -1.78 -28.26
C THR A 208 19.12 -2.44 -27.15
N TYR A 209 20.40 -2.75 -27.37
CA TYR A 209 21.19 -3.52 -26.43
C TYR A 209 22.68 -3.20 -26.53
N ASN A 210 23.30 -2.93 -25.39
CA ASN A 210 24.75 -2.84 -25.32
C ASN A 210 25.35 -4.18 -24.88
N THR A 211 26.12 -4.82 -25.78
CA THR A 211 26.66 -6.17 -25.53
C THR A 211 27.76 -6.21 -24.47
N HIS A 212 28.30 -5.05 -24.06
CA HIS A 212 29.35 -4.92 -23.04
C HIS A 212 28.72 -4.64 -21.66
N THR A 213 27.89 -3.59 -21.56
CA THR A 213 27.24 -3.20 -20.29
C THR A 213 26.03 -4.06 -19.92
N LYS A 214 25.53 -4.88 -20.86
CA LYS A 214 24.33 -5.71 -20.69
C LYS A 214 23.05 -4.92 -20.38
N GLN A 215 23.04 -3.64 -20.71
CA GLN A 215 21.86 -2.79 -20.64
C GLN A 215 21.08 -2.89 -21.95
N GLY A 216 19.77 -2.89 -21.86
CA GLY A 216 18.92 -2.93 -23.03
C GLY A 216 17.55 -2.30 -22.80
N HIS A 217 16.93 -1.96 -23.94
CA HIS A 217 15.59 -1.42 -24.01
C HIS A 217 14.79 -2.25 -25.02
N VAL A 218 13.56 -2.58 -24.66
CA VAL A 218 12.63 -3.28 -25.54
C VAL A 218 11.43 -2.41 -25.86
N GLN A 219 11.00 -2.45 -27.11
CA GLN A 219 9.80 -1.77 -27.57
C GLN A 219 8.90 -2.72 -28.37
N GLY A 220 7.57 -2.63 -28.11
CA GLY A 220 6.58 -3.53 -28.65
C GLY A 220 6.38 -4.78 -27.77
N LYS A 221 5.43 -5.62 -28.13
CA LYS A 221 5.03 -6.78 -27.32
C LYS A 221 6.19 -7.71 -27.01
N SER A 222 6.67 -7.65 -25.78
CA SER A 222 7.89 -8.31 -25.31
C SER A 222 7.63 -9.30 -24.20
N VAL A 223 8.42 -10.37 -24.17
CA VAL A 223 8.39 -11.38 -23.10
C VAL A 223 9.82 -11.65 -22.64
N ILE A 224 10.08 -11.43 -21.35
CA ILE A 224 11.35 -11.74 -20.71
C ILE A 224 11.14 -12.90 -19.74
N ARG A 225 11.97 -13.94 -19.84
CA ARG A 225 11.96 -15.10 -18.93
C ARG A 225 13.29 -15.22 -18.25
N THR A 226 13.31 -15.06 -16.93
CA THR A 226 14.54 -15.20 -16.15
C THR A 226 14.80 -16.64 -15.74
N VAL A 227 16.05 -16.97 -15.37
CA VAL A 227 16.42 -18.29 -14.82
C VAL A 227 15.67 -18.62 -13.52
N ASN A 228 15.19 -17.62 -12.82
CA ASN A 228 14.41 -17.77 -11.59
C ASN A 228 12.91 -18.00 -11.83
N ARG A 229 12.54 -18.35 -13.08
CA ARG A 229 11.16 -18.62 -13.52
C ARG A 229 10.24 -17.40 -13.45
N GLU A 230 10.81 -16.20 -13.46
CA GLU A 230 10.01 -14.97 -13.63
C GLU A 230 9.69 -14.81 -15.12
N VAL A 231 8.45 -14.41 -15.39
CA VAL A 231 7.98 -14.09 -16.74
C VAL A 231 7.44 -12.67 -16.70
N ILE A 232 8.07 -11.79 -17.48
CA ILE A 232 7.68 -10.39 -17.62
C ILE A 232 7.03 -10.21 -18.98
N HIS A 233 5.81 -9.69 -19.01
CA HIS A 233 5.15 -9.24 -20.23
C HIS A 233 5.04 -7.73 -20.18
N THR A 234 5.56 -7.08 -21.22
CA THR A 234 5.60 -5.62 -21.33
C THR A 234 5.55 -5.19 -22.78
N ASN A 235 5.19 -3.94 -23.02
CA ASN A 235 5.32 -3.33 -24.35
C ASN A 235 6.53 -2.36 -24.42
N ASN A 236 7.06 -1.97 -23.28
CA ASN A 236 8.19 -1.06 -23.20
C ASN A 236 8.91 -1.28 -21.86
N ALA A 237 10.21 -1.56 -21.90
CA ALA A 237 10.99 -1.74 -20.68
C ALA A 237 12.48 -1.50 -20.91
N ASP A 238 13.12 -0.96 -19.87
CA ASP A 238 14.57 -0.94 -19.71
C ASP A 238 15.00 -2.06 -18.78
N PHE A 239 16.12 -2.69 -19.07
CA PHE A 239 16.66 -3.74 -18.23
C PHE A 239 18.19 -3.66 -18.11
N ASN A 240 18.71 -4.13 -16.98
CA ASN A 240 20.13 -4.24 -16.73
C ASN A 240 20.46 -5.67 -16.27
N GLY A 241 21.13 -6.43 -17.15
CA GLY A 241 21.47 -7.82 -16.87
C GLY A 241 22.52 -8.00 -15.76
N ILE A 242 23.37 -7.00 -15.50
CA ILE A 242 24.38 -7.04 -14.43
C ILE A 242 23.75 -6.71 -13.08
N ALA A 243 22.93 -5.65 -13.04
CA ALA A 243 22.26 -5.21 -11.81
C ALA A 243 21.02 -6.06 -11.48
N HIS A 244 20.55 -6.93 -12.38
CA HIS A 244 19.33 -7.71 -12.23
C HIS A 244 18.08 -6.84 -11.92
N SER A 245 18.02 -5.66 -12.52
CA SER A 245 16.92 -4.71 -12.39
C SER A 245 16.20 -4.52 -13.71
N PHE A 246 14.93 -4.16 -13.63
CA PHE A 246 14.13 -3.76 -14.78
C PHE A 246 13.16 -2.64 -14.39
N THR A 247 12.90 -1.76 -15.35
CA THR A 247 11.89 -0.70 -15.29
C THR A 247 10.95 -0.87 -16.45
N THR A 248 9.67 -0.97 -16.22
CA THR A 248 8.65 -1.09 -17.28
C THR A 248 7.92 0.23 -17.45
N HIS A 249 7.49 0.50 -18.68
CA HIS A 249 6.72 1.70 -19.04
C HIS A 249 5.42 1.27 -19.72
N GLY A 250 4.28 1.70 -19.16
CA GLY A 250 2.97 1.23 -19.56
C GLY A 250 2.64 -0.15 -19.00
N HIS A 251 1.39 -0.54 -19.14
CA HIS A 251 0.84 -1.75 -18.51
C HIS A 251 1.69 -2.98 -18.72
N SER A 252 2.15 -3.55 -17.62
CA SER A 252 3.08 -4.68 -17.58
C SER A 252 2.71 -5.66 -16.48
N THR A 253 3.12 -6.92 -16.66
CA THR A 253 2.92 -7.97 -15.66
C THR A 253 4.20 -8.74 -15.43
N VAL A 254 4.49 -9.03 -14.17
CA VAL A 254 5.58 -9.90 -13.73
C VAL A 254 4.99 -11.08 -12.98
N SER A 255 5.21 -12.28 -13.47
CA SER A 255 4.75 -13.51 -12.83
C SER A 255 5.91 -14.38 -12.39
N SER A 256 5.88 -14.84 -11.15
CA SER A 256 6.91 -15.72 -10.57
C SER A 256 6.26 -16.78 -9.65
N PRO A 257 7.00 -17.79 -9.22
CA PRO A 257 6.53 -18.74 -8.21
C PRO A 257 6.19 -18.10 -6.86
N GLU A 258 6.83 -16.96 -6.55
CA GLU A 258 6.63 -16.26 -5.28
C GLU A 258 5.50 -15.24 -5.34
N ARG A 259 5.36 -14.53 -6.47
CA ARG A 259 4.41 -13.43 -6.61
C ARG A 259 4.03 -13.11 -8.04
N ASP A 260 2.90 -12.45 -8.20
CA ASP A 260 2.53 -11.75 -9.43
C ASP A 260 2.45 -10.25 -9.14
N ILE A 261 2.98 -9.44 -10.05
CA ILE A 261 2.95 -7.98 -9.97
C ILE A 261 2.35 -7.47 -11.29
N GLU A 262 1.48 -6.51 -11.19
CA GLU A 262 0.82 -5.84 -12.31
C GLU A 262 0.82 -4.33 -12.03
N GLY A 263 1.06 -3.50 -13.04
CA GLY A 263 1.07 -2.05 -12.92
C GLY A 263 1.33 -1.39 -14.26
N ASP A 264 1.13 -0.05 -14.34
CA ASP A 264 1.38 0.68 -15.58
C ASP A 264 2.86 1.03 -15.71
N ASP A 265 3.50 1.51 -14.64
CA ASP A 265 4.94 1.72 -14.58
C ASP A 265 5.50 1.01 -13.36
N MET A 266 6.54 0.20 -13.53
CA MET A 266 7.10 -0.59 -12.44
C MET A 266 8.61 -0.55 -12.47
N ASP A 267 9.19 -0.39 -11.28
CA ASP A 267 10.61 -0.56 -11.02
C ASP A 267 10.80 -1.72 -10.03
N TYR A 268 11.71 -2.63 -10.32
CA TYR A 268 12.01 -3.73 -9.43
C TYR A 268 13.52 -4.04 -9.43
N ASP A 269 14.11 -3.96 -8.24
CA ASP A 269 15.48 -4.35 -7.98
C ASP A 269 15.49 -5.65 -7.15
N ARG A 270 15.87 -6.72 -7.80
CA ARG A 270 15.93 -8.04 -7.18
C ARG A 270 17.03 -8.17 -6.12
N SER A 271 18.12 -7.43 -6.25
CA SER A 271 19.27 -7.51 -5.33
C SER A 271 18.89 -7.00 -3.95
N THR A 272 18.10 -5.93 -3.90
CA THR A 272 17.58 -5.32 -2.67
C THR A 272 16.21 -5.84 -2.26
N GLY A 273 15.48 -6.47 -3.18
CA GLY A 273 14.10 -6.91 -3.01
C GLY A 273 13.08 -5.76 -2.96
N ARG A 274 13.50 -4.56 -3.39
CA ARG A 274 12.62 -3.38 -3.44
C ARG A 274 11.88 -3.34 -4.76
N GLY A 275 10.61 -3.01 -4.70
CA GLY A 275 9.77 -2.75 -5.85
C GLY A 275 8.91 -1.52 -5.64
N GLU A 276 8.71 -0.79 -6.73
CA GLU A 276 7.82 0.36 -6.81
C GLU A 276 6.96 0.22 -8.06
N GLY A 277 5.70 0.57 -7.96
CA GLY A 277 4.78 0.56 -9.08
C GLY A 277 3.83 1.75 -9.03
N HIS A 278 3.48 2.24 -10.21
CA HIS A 278 2.57 3.35 -10.41
C HIS A 278 1.47 2.94 -11.38
N GLY A 279 0.26 3.45 -11.18
CA GLY A 279 -0.91 3.17 -12.00
C GLY A 279 -1.45 1.74 -11.86
N HIS A 280 -2.59 1.59 -11.20
CA HIS A 280 -3.32 0.30 -11.06
C HIS A 280 -2.47 -0.86 -10.54
N VAL A 281 -1.61 -0.58 -9.56
CA VAL A 281 -0.66 -1.58 -9.06
C VAL A 281 -1.39 -2.68 -8.29
N ARG A 282 -1.02 -3.91 -8.61
CA ARG A 282 -1.48 -5.11 -7.91
C ARG A 282 -0.28 -6.03 -7.62
N VAL A 283 -0.05 -6.33 -6.37
CA VAL A 283 0.96 -7.29 -5.92
C VAL A 283 0.25 -8.47 -5.24
N ASN A 284 0.34 -9.64 -5.84
CA ASN A 284 -0.17 -10.89 -5.28
C ASN A 284 1.01 -11.68 -4.69
N ASP A 285 1.25 -11.57 -3.41
CA ASP A 285 2.26 -12.34 -2.67
C ASP A 285 1.74 -13.74 -2.40
N LYS A 286 2.07 -14.69 -3.27
CA LYS A 286 1.61 -16.09 -3.20
C LYS A 286 2.13 -16.82 -1.96
N GLN A 287 3.35 -16.48 -1.50
CA GLN A 287 3.99 -17.12 -0.35
C GLN A 287 3.53 -16.49 0.96
N GLY A 288 3.34 -15.19 1.01
CA GLY A 288 2.76 -14.49 2.16
C GLY A 288 1.24 -14.60 2.25
N GLY A 289 0.57 -14.98 1.16
CA GLY A 289 -0.89 -15.09 1.08
C GLY A 289 -1.59 -13.74 1.15
N ARG A 290 -0.97 -12.68 0.58
CA ARG A 290 -1.49 -11.33 0.60
C ARG A 290 -1.71 -10.79 -0.81
N ILE A 291 -2.77 -10.02 -0.98
CA ILE A 291 -3.02 -9.23 -2.17
C ILE A 291 -3.00 -7.76 -1.78
N ILE A 292 -2.17 -6.99 -2.45
CA ILE A 292 -1.95 -5.58 -2.22
C ILE A 292 -2.31 -4.82 -3.50
N THR A 293 -3.08 -3.76 -3.41
CA THR A 293 -3.42 -2.89 -4.54
C THR A 293 -3.33 -1.43 -4.14
N GLY A 294 -3.06 -0.55 -5.08
CA GLY A 294 -3.01 0.91 -4.91
C GLY A 294 -2.68 1.60 -6.22
N ASP A 295 -2.82 2.92 -6.25
CA ASP A 295 -2.40 3.71 -7.41
C ASP A 295 -0.87 3.84 -7.44
N ASN A 296 -0.23 4.01 -6.28
CA ASN A 296 1.21 3.95 -6.09
C ASN A 296 1.53 2.95 -4.99
N VAL A 297 2.41 2.01 -5.26
CA VAL A 297 2.76 0.96 -4.30
C VAL A 297 4.27 0.78 -4.23
N ARG A 298 4.83 0.91 -3.04
CA ARG A 298 6.21 0.54 -2.72
C ARG A 298 6.19 -0.70 -1.84
N PHE A 299 7.07 -1.63 -2.10
CA PHE A 299 7.18 -2.82 -1.28
C PHE A 299 8.62 -3.28 -1.14
N ARG A 300 8.89 -4.03 -0.09
CA ARG A 300 10.16 -4.72 0.11
C ARG A 300 9.91 -6.19 0.44
N THR A 301 10.67 -7.05 -0.20
CA THR A 301 10.64 -8.49 0.03
C THR A 301 11.83 -8.94 0.88
N ALA A 302 11.64 -9.97 1.69
CA ALA A 302 12.71 -10.60 2.44
C ALA A 302 12.47 -12.10 2.60
N ARG A 303 13.55 -12.81 2.87
CA ARG A 303 13.49 -14.25 3.18
C ARG A 303 12.98 -14.45 4.61
N VAL A 304 11.88 -15.17 4.73
CA VAL A 304 11.22 -15.51 6.01
C VAL A 304 11.22 -17.03 6.15
N VAL A 305 11.61 -17.53 7.32
CA VAL A 305 11.58 -18.96 7.61
C VAL A 305 10.26 -19.31 8.31
N LYS A 306 9.41 -20.10 7.65
CA LYS A 306 8.17 -20.64 8.20
C LYS A 306 8.16 -22.15 8.05
N ASN A 307 7.84 -22.88 9.11
CA ASN A 307 7.77 -24.36 9.08
C ASN A 307 9.03 -25.02 8.49
N ARG A 308 10.23 -24.52 8.84
CA ARG A 308 11.55 -24.96 8.33
C ARG A 308 11.75 -24.77 6.82
N LYS A 309 10.88 -24.03 6.14
CA LYS A 309 11.03 -23.65 4.73
C LYS A 309 11.30 -22.15 4.63
N VAL A 310 12.15 -21.80 3.67
CA VAL A 310 12.44 -20.40 3.37
C VAL A 310 11.42 -19.90 2.34
N HIS A 311 10.74 -18.83 2.68
CA HIS A 311 9.79 -18.12 1.83
C HIS A 311 10.35 -16.73 1.50
N ASN A 312 10.10 -16.22 0.32
CA ASN A 312 10.42 -14.85 -0.06
C ASN A 312 9.12 -14.05 -0.10
N GLU A 313 8.80 -13.37 1.00
CA GLU A 313 7.53 -12.69 1.22
C GLU A 313 7.68 -11.17 1.17
N VAL A 314 6.60 -10.46 0.88
CA VAL A 314 6.52 -9.01 1.07
C VAL A 314 6.49 -8.74 2.57
N VAL A 315 7.53 -8.07 3.07
CA VAL A 315 7.69 -7.76 4.51
C VAL A 315 7.41 -6.32 4.85
N GLU A 316 7.51 -5.42 3.90
CA GLU A 316 7.13 -4.01 4.03
C GLU A 316 6.29 -3.60 2.83
N PHE A 317 5.34 -2.77 3.10
CA PHE A 317 4.42 -2.22 2.12
C PHE A 317 4.08 -0.79 2.48
N ASP A 318 4.02 0.05 1.47
CA ASP A 318 3.55 1.43 1.52
C ASP A 318 2.76 1.71 0.24
N GLY A 319 1.50 2.08 0.36
CA GLY A 319 0.59 2.28 -0.77
C GLY A 319 -0.24 3.53 -0.63
N GLU A 320 -0.27 4.31 -1.68
CA GLU A 320 -1.03 5.55 -1.81
C GLU A 320 -2.07 5.43 -2.91
N GLY A 321 -3.21 6.09 -2.74
CA GLY A 321 -4.33 6.12 -3.68
C GLY A 321 -5.08 4.79 -3.75
N ASN A 322 -6.32 4.76 -3.25
CA ASN A 322 -7.20 3.58 -3.26
C ASN A 322 -6.53 2.29 -2.76
N SER A 323 -5.68 2.43 -1.75
CA SER A 323 -4.87 1.32 -1.25
C SER A 323 -5.72 0.26 -0.57
N LYS A 324 -5.39 -1.02 -0.83
CA LYS A 324 -6.09 -2.16 -0.23
C LYS A 324 -5.13 -3.31 0.04
N ILE A 325 -5.27 -3.92 1.20
CA ILE A 325 -4.60 -5.16 1.57
C ILE A 325 -5.65 -6.22 1.88
N ILE A 326 -5.51 -7.39 1.28
CA ILE A 326 -6.25 -8.60 1.65
C ILE A 326 -5.22 -9.58 2.22
N ASP A 327 -5.30 -9.88 3.51
CA ASP A 327 -4.45 -10.85 4.21
C ASP A 327 -5.27 -12.13 4.44
N HIS A 328 -5.08 -13.13 3.56
CA HIS A 328 -5.80 -14.40 3.65
C HIS A 328 -5.43 -15.21 4.89
N PRO A 329 -4.15 -15.36 5.30
CA PRO A 329 -3.79 -16.03 6.53
C PRO A 329 -4.41 -15.43 7.79
N ALA A 330 -4.47 -14.11 7.87
CA ALA A 330 -5.06 -13.41 9.00
C ALA A 330 -6.59 -13.23 8.84
N GLN A 331 -7.15 -13.52 7.67
CA GLN A 331 -8.55 -13.27 7.30
C GLN A 331 -8.97 -11.81 7.50
N ARG A 332 -8.13 -10.89 7.03
CA ARG A 332 -8.32 -9.45 7.19
C ARG A 332 -8.35 -8.73 5.85
N THR A 333 -9.13 -7.67 5.80
CA THR A 333 -9.15 -6.71 4.69
C THR A 333 -8.99 -5.32 5.23
N ILE A 334 -8.09 -4.54 4.64
CA ILE A 334 -7.84 -3.14 4.99
C ILE A 334 -7.91 -2.33 3.71
N LYS A 335 -8.59 -1.20 3.75
CA LYS A 335 -8.64 -0.20 2.69
C LYS A 335 -8.34 1.18 3.28
N GLY A 336 -7.81 2.08 2.48
CA GLY A 336 -7.53 3.47 2.86
C GLY A 336 -6.92 4.24 1.70
N ASP A 337 -6.84 5.55 1.83
CA ASP A 337 -6.18 6.38 0.82
C ASP A 337 -4.65 6.20 0.88
N HIS A 338 -4.11 6.05 2.09
CA HIS A 338 -2.72 5.67 2.32
C HIS A 338 -2.66 4.53 3.34
N LEU A 339 -1.94 3.47 3.02
CA LEU A 339 -1.71 2.32 3.90
C LEU A 339 -0.24 1.97 3.95
N SER A 340 0.30 1.73 5.14
CA SER A 340 1.60 1.11 5.29
C SER A 340 1.56 -0.05 6.28
N TYR A 341 2.45 -1.02 6.09
CA TYR A 341 2.52 -2.21 6.93
C TYR A 341 3.93 -2.81 6.93
N ASN A 342 4.38 -3.21 8.11
CA ASN A 342 5.60 -3.96 8.29
C ASN A 342 5.29 -5.32 8.94
N ALA A 343 5.46 -6.40 8.18
CA ALA A 343 5.16 -7.76 8.63
C ALA A 343 6.13 -8.28 9.71
N GLN A 344 7.34 -7.70 9.83
CA GLN A 344 8.34 -8.12 10.82
C GLN A 344 8.03 -7.55 12.20
N THR A 345 7.57 -6.30 12.28
CA THR A 345 7.16 -5.65 13.52
C THR A 345 5.70 -5.87 13.84
N GLY A 346 4.87 -6.20 12.84
CA GLY A 346 3.42 -6.26 12.95
C GLY A 346 2.76 -4.89 13.07
N GLU A 347 3.52 -3.83 12.78
CA GLU A 347 3.05 -2.44 12.83
C GLU A 347 2.38 -2.06 11.51
N GLY A 348 1.27 -1.37 11.59
CA GLY A 348 0.53 -0.89 10.43
C GLY A 348 -0.08 0.49 10.67
N PHE A 349 -0.25 1.20 9.58
CA PHE A 349 -0.77 2.55 9.52
C PHE A 349 -1.78 2.67 8.39
N GLY A 350 -2.83 3.44 8.61
CA GLY A 350 -3.81 3.79 7.58
C GLY A 350 -4.32 5.21 7.77
N GLU A 351 -4.45 5.93 6.67
CA GLU A 351 -4.94 7.31 6.63
C GLU A 351 -5.88 7.50 5.45
N GLY A 352 -6.92 8.31 5.67
CA GLY A 352 -7.97 8.63 4.71
C GLY A 352 -8.90 7.45 4.42
N ASN A 353 -10.17 7.58 4.83
CA ASN A 353 -11.24 6.60 4.55
C ASN A 353 -10.87 5.15 4.91
N VAL A 354 -10.21 4.96 6.07
CA VAL A 354 -9.75 3.63 6.48
C VAL A 354 -10.94 2.73 6.79
N ASP A 355 -10.98 1.55 6.15
CA ASP A 355 -11.96 0.49 6.39
C ASP A 355 -11.21 -0.82 6.67
N TYR A 356 -11.19 -1.23 7.93
CA TYR A 356 -10.59 -2.46 8.41
C TYR A 356 -11.67 -3.49 8.75
N ILE A 357 -11.55 -4.70 8.23
CA ILE A 357 -12.45 -5.81 8.52
C ILE A 357 -11.65 -7.04 8.96
N ASP A 358 -11.93 -7.55 10.15
CA ASP A 358 -11.46 -8.86 10.61
C ASP A 358 -12.60 -9.89 10.47
N HIS A 359 -12.50 -10.71 9.43
CA HIS A 359 -13.52 -11.72 9.11
C HIS A 359 -13.53 -12.87 10.11
N LYS A 360 -12.39 -13.15 10.77
CA LYS A 360 -12.26 -14.19 11.78
C LYS A 360 -12.93 -13.79 13.08
N GLN A 361 -12.70 -12.57 13.53
CA GLN A 361 -13.27 -12.05 14.77
C GLN A 361 -14.64 -11.39 14.56
N LYS A 362 -15.08 -11.27 13.31
CA LYS A 362 -16.36 -10.64 12.93
C LYS A 362 -16.50 -9.21 13.49
N ASN A 363 -15.44 -8.45 13.36
CA ASN A 363 -15.44 -7.03 13.69
C ASN A 363 -14.89 -6.19 12.54
N ALA A 364 -15.28 -4.93 12.53
CA ALA A 364 -14.80 -3.98 11.55
C ALA A 364 -14.58 -2.62 12.21
N PHE A 365 -13.80 -1.80 11.52
CA PHE A 365 -13.37 -0.52 12.00
C PHE A 365 -13.31 0.47 10.85
N LEU A 366 -13.95 1.60 11.02
CA LEU A 366 -13.94 2.72 10.07
C LEU A 366 -13.32 3.94 10.75
N GLY A 367 -12.56 4.75 10.03
CA GLY A 367 -12.02 5.99 10.57
C GLY A 367 -11.14 6.71 9.57
N ASP A 368 -10.75 7.96 9.87
CA ASP A 368 -9.86 8.72 9.01
C ASP A 368 -8.38 8.35 9.25
N TYR A 369 -8.08 7.82 10.44
CA TYR A 369 -6.73 7.43 10.84
C TYR A 369 -6.73 6.18 11.72
N ILE A 370 -5.84 5.26 11.44
CA ILE A 370 -5.53 4.10 12.29
C ILE A 370 -4.01 3.87 12.35
N HIS A 371 -3.51 3.63 13.54
CA HIS A 371 -2.17 3.09 13.76
C HIS A 371 -2.27 1.91 14.71
N TYR A 372 -1.65 0.80 14.39
CA TYR A 372 -1.68 -0.40 15.22
C TYR A 372 -0.33 -1.11 15.28
N THR A 373 -0.11 -1.77 16.37
CA THR A 373 0.97 -2.71 16.65
C THR A 373 0.36 -4.06 17.03
N PRO A 374 1.12 -5.13 17.27
CA PRO A 374 0.55 -6.41 17.72
C PRO A 374 -0.29 -6.34 18.99
N LEU A 375 -0.03 -5.38 19.87
CA LEU A 375 -0.72 -5.24 21.15
C LEU A 375 -1.64 -4.04 21.22
N ASP A 376 -1.26 -2.92 20.61
CA ASP A 376 -1.93 -1.63 20.77
C ASP A 376 -2.52 -1.13 19.46
N ALA A 377 -3.59 -0.36 19.53
CA ALA A 377 -4.10 0.39 18.40
C ALA A 377 -4.69 1.74 18.85
N ILE A 378 -4.57 2.74 17.97
CA ILE A 378 -5.23 4.04 18.10
C ILE A 378 -5.90 4.39 16.80
N ALA A 379 -7.09 4.98 16.91
CA ALA A 379 -7.81 5.47 15.75
C ALA A 379 -8.64 6.70 16.11
N TYR A 380 -8.76 7.62 15.16
CA TYR A 380 -9.52 8.86 15.31
C TYR A 380 -10.02 9.37 13.96
N GLY A 381 -10.87 10.39 13.99
CA GLY A 381 -11.53 10.95 12.82
C GLY A 381 -12.66 10.08 12.31
N LYS A 382 -13.92 10.46 12.63
CA LYS A 382 -15.16 9.75 12.26
C LYS A 382 -15.14 8.25 12.54
N VAL A 383 -14.55 7.87 13.67
CA VAL A 383 -14.34 6.46 14.02
C VAL A 383 -15.62 5.74 14.33
N ILE A 384 -15.82 4.57 13.73
CA ILE A 384 -16.86 3.59 14.08
C ILE A 384 -16.23 2.21 14.23
N GLY A 385 -16.38 1.60 15.40
CA GLY A 385 -16.20 0.17 15.59
C GLY A 385 -17.51 -0.56 15.30
N LYS A 386 -17.42 -1.72 14.65
CA LYS A 386 -18.56 -2.61 14.36
C LYS A 386 -18.25 -3.99 14.92
N GLU A 387 -19.21 -4.59 15.60
CA GLU A 387 -19.17 -5.97 16.04
C GLU A 387 -20.42 -6.69 15.49
N PHE A 388 -20.24 -7.75 14.72
CA PHE A 388 -21.30 -8.45 13.98
C PHE A 388 -21.31 -9.96 14.20
N SER A 389 -20.72 -10.43 15.31
CA SER A 389 -20.69 -11.86 15.63
C SER A 389 -22.06 -12.41 16.07
N GLN A 390 -23.02 -11.52 16.43
CA GLN A 390 -24.20 -11.88 17.21
C GLN A 390 -25.54 -11.73 16.47
N GLY A 391 -25.52 -11.72 15.13
CA GLY A 391 -26.75 -11.60 14.32
C GLY A 391 -27.24 -10.17 14.13
N ASP A 392 -27.14 -9.28 15.14
CA ASP A 392 -27.34 -7.84 15.01
C ASP A 392 -26.02 -7.11 15.26
N THR A 393 -25.76 -6.09 14.46
CA THR A 393 -24.48 -5.37 14.51
C THR A 393 -24.52 -4.29 15.59
N LEU A 394 -23.57 -4.35 16.52
CA LEU A 394 -23.27 -3.25 17.41
C LEU A 394 -22.34 -2.25 16.71
N PHE A 395 -22.76 -1.00 16.64
CA PHE A 395 -21.97 0.13 16.16
C PHE A 395 -21.57 1.01 17.34
N VAL A 396 -20.29 1.35 17.44
CA VAL A 396 -19.77 2.23 18.50
C VAL A 396 -18.93 3.33 17.87
N HIS A 397 -19.32 4.56 18.10
CA HIS A 397 -18.57 5.76 17.74
C HIS A 397 -17.90 6.37 18.98
N ALA A 398 -16.73 6.98 18.79
CA ALA A 398 -16.07 7.88 19.75
C ALA A 398 -15.17 8.85 18.99
N ASP A 399 -14.76 9.98 19.59
CA ASP A 399 -13.78 10.87 18.96
C ASP A 399 -12.43 10.18 18.74
N THR A 400 -12.06 9.33 19.70
CA THR A 400 -10.85 8.49 19.65
C THR A 400 -11.16 7.11 20.23
N ILE A 401 -10.70 6.09 19.53
CA ILE A 401 -10.70 4.70 20.01
C ILE A 401 -9.26 4.26 20.26
N LEU A 402 -9.03 3.67 21.44
CA LEU A 402 -7.75 3.10 21.83
C LEU A 402 -7.95 1.64 22.18
N MET A 403 -7.02 0.79 21.79
CA MET A 403 -6.92 -0.60 22.26
C MET A 403 -5.54 -0.79 22.90
N LYS A 404 -5.52 -1.40 24.08
CA LYS A 404 -4.31 -1.76 24.81
C LYS A 404 -4.28 -3.25 25.07
N GLY A 405 -3.18 -3.90 24.70
CA GLY A 405 -2.95 -5.31 24.94
C GLY A 405 -1.84 -5.53 25.97
N VAL A 406 -2.09 -6.45 26.90
CA VAL A 406 -1.08 -6.91 27.88
C VAL A 406 -1.01 -8.43 27.79
N VAL A 407 0.19 -8.96 27.59
CA VAL A 407 0.42 -10.41 27.59
C VAL A 407 0.66 -10.87 29.02
N GLU A 408 -0.20 -11.73 29.54
CA GLU A 408 -0.08 -12.34 30.85
C GLU A 408 0.24 -13.82 30.73
N SER A 409 1.19 -14.28 31.53
CA SER A 409 1.51 -15.71 31.63
C SER A 409 0.69 -16.34 32.76
N ARG A 410 -0.18 -17.28 32.44
CA ARG A 410 -0.95 -18.04 33.42
C ARG A 410 -0.49 -19.47 33.47
N LYS A 411 -0.23 -20.00 34.67
CA LYS A 411 0.02 -21.42 34.85
C LYS A 411 -1.31 -22.16 34.96
N ILE A 412 -1.57 -23.08 34.00
CA ILE A 412 -2.72 -23.99 34.04
C ILE A 412 -2.12 -25.40 34.12
N ALA A 413 -2.27 -26.03 35.30
CA ALA A 413 -1.55 -27.27 35.63
C ALA A 413 -0.03 -27.07 35.47
N GLU A 414 0.64 -27.89 34.70
CA GLU A 414 2.11 -27.82 34.45
C GLU A 414 2.49 -26.97 33.23
N ARG A 415 1.52 -26.39 32.52
CA ARG A 415 1.77 -25.62 31.30
C ARG A 415 1.61 -24.12 31.55
N THR A 416 2.59 -23.35 31.10
CA THR A 416 2.47 -21.88 31.06
C THR A 416 1.76 -21.52 29.75
N VAL A 417 0.56 -20.95 29.87
CA VAL A 417 -0.22 -20.40 28.75
C VAL A 417 -0.08 -18.88 28.77
N GLN A 418 0.26 -18.32 27.62
CA GLN A 418 0.24 -16.87 27.43
C GLN A 418 -1.15 -16.46 26.95
N ASP A 419 -1.76 -15.52 27.66
CA ASP A 419 -3.04 -14.93 27.31
C ASP A 419 -2.87 -13.45 27.04
N THR A 420 -3.57 -12.92 26.03
CA THR A 420 -3.51 -11.48 25.70
C THR A 420 -4.80 -10.81 26.18
N ILE A 421 -4.67 -10.04 27.24
CA ILE A 421 -5.76 -9.22 27.75
C ILE A 421 -5.81 -7.93 26.96
N ARG A 422 -6.95 -7.64 26.36
CA ARG A 422 -7.19 -6.40 25.62
C ARG A 422 -8.16 -5.51 26.36
N THR A 423 -7.84 -4.23 26.43
CA THR A 423 -8.71 -3.18 26.96
C THR A 423 -8.99 -2.18 25.85
N PHE A 424 -10.25 -1.99 25.56
CA PHE A 424 -10.75 -1.01 24.60
C PHE A 424 -11.20 0.25 25.35
N TYR A 425 -10.88 1.42 24.80
CA TYR A 425 -11.31 2.72 25.30
C TYR A 425 -11.98 3.50 24.17
N GLY A 426 -13.23 3.89 24.36
CA GLY A 426 -13.89 4.92 23.56
C GLY A 426 -13.84 6.23 24.33
N VAL A 427 -13.17 7.24 23.77
CA VAL A 427 -12.89 8.49 24.47
C VAL A 427 -13.62 9.64 23.80
N ASN A 428 -14.43 10.33 24.55
CA ASN A 428 -15.29 11.45 24.20
C ASN A 428 -16.37 11.11 23.15
N ASN A 429 -17.53 11.71 23.27
CA ASN A 429 -18.67 11.56 22.35
C ASN A 429 -18.99 10.10 22.01
N VAL A 430 -18.90 9.22 23.00
CA VAL A 430 -19.21 7.80 22.78
C VAL A 430 -20.69 7.66 22.52
N ARG A 431 -21.02 7.07 21.38
CA ARG A 431 -22.38 6.76 20.96
C ARG A 431 -22.43 5.33 20.43
N ALA A 432 -23.32 4.53 20.96
CA ALA A 432 -23.48 3.14 20.57
C ALA A 432 -24.91 2.88 20.09
N PHE A 433 -25.04 2.10 19.04
CA PHE A 433 -26.31 1.69 18.46
C PHE A 433 -26.32 0.20 18.15
N ARG A 434 -27.33 -0.46 18.64
CA ARG A 434 -27.87 -1.76 18.23
C ARG A 434 -29.38 -1.65 18.24
N THR A 435 -30.12 -2.45 17.48
CA THR A 435 -31.57 -2.30 17.33
C THR A 435 -32.31 -2.41 18.67
N ASP A 436 -31.83 -3.25 19.58
CA ASP A 436 -32.44 -3.50 20.90
C ASP A 436 -31.90 -2.62 22.04
N ALA A 437 -30.74 -1.96 21.83
CA ALA A 437 -30.10 -1.14 22.85
C ALA A 437 -29.26 0.01 22.24
N GLN A 438 -29.34 1.18 22.84
CA GLN A 438 -28.57 2.36 22.50
C GLN A 438 -27.89 2.91 23.75
N ALA A 439 -26.72 3.57 23.56
CA ALA A 439 -26.02 4.19 24.67
C ALA A 439 -25.26 5.45 24.26
N VAL A 440 -25.10 6.37 25.20
CA VAL A 440 -24.20 7.52 25.09
C VAL A 440 -23.42 7.69 26.39
N CYS A 441 -22.15 8.09 26.28
CA CYS A 441 -21.32 8.43 27.44
C CYS A 441 -20.07 9.24 26.99
N GLY A 442 -19.35 9.79 27.95
CA GLY A 442 -18.09 10.48 27.63
C GLY A 442 -16.86 9.56 27.61
N LEU A 443 -16.95 8.37 28.24
CA LEU A 443 -15.86 7.39 28.28
C LEU A 443 -16.43 5.98 28.40
N LEU A 444 -16.02 5.11 27.47
CA LEU A 444 -16.32 3.68 27.47
C LEU A 444 -15.02 2.89 27.69
N ILE A 445 -15.01 1.95 28.62
CA ILE A 445 -13.90 1.03 28.87
C ILE A 445 -14.44 -0.39 28.82
N ALA A 446 -13.93 -1.20 27.86
CA ALA A 446 -14.25 -2.63 27.80
C ALA A 446 -12.97 -3.46 27.99
N CYS A 447 -13.03 -4.47 28.87
CA CYS A 447 -11.90 -5.31 29.22
C CYS A 447 -12.22 -6.78 28.96
N SER A 448 -11.32 -7.46 28.22
CA SER A 448 -11.49 -8.88 27.91
C SER A 448 -11.22 -9.81 29.09
N ARG A 449 -10.56 -9.33 30.15
CA ARG A 449 -10.22 -10.14 31.33
C ARG A 449 -11.45 -10.71 32.05
N ASP A 450 -12.44 -9.86 32.25
CA ASP A 450 -13.67 -10.17 32.97
C ASP A 450 -14.91 -9.98 32.08
N SER A 451 -14.70 -9.79 30.80
CA SER A 451 -15.75 -9.53 29.81
C SER A 451 -16.67 -8.38 30.24
N SER A 452 -16.08 -7.34 30.84
CA SER A 452 -16.82 -6.18 31.32
C SER A 452 -16.73 -5.00 30.36
N MET A 453 -17.80 -4.19 30.37
CA MET A 453 -17.90 -2.91 29.68
C MET A 453 -18.43 -1.86 30.67
N THR A 454 -17.67 -0.81 30.88
CA THR A 454 -18.03 0.25 31.85
C THR A 454 -18.12 1.60 31.16
N MET A 455 -19.19 2.30 31.34
CA MET A 455 -19.49 3.64 30.84
C MET A 455 -19.38 4.67 31.96
N TYR A 456 -18.68 5.76 31.69
CA TYR A 456 -18.45 6.89 32.61
C TYR A 456 -18.77 8.21 31.91
N LYS A 457 -18.83 9.29 32.67
CA LYS A 457 -19.13 10.65 32.21
C LYS A 457 -20.52 10.71 31.58
N ASP A 458 -21.50 10.78 32.45
CA ASP A 458 -22.93 10.90 32.14
C ASP A 458 -23.47 9.78 31.23
N PRO A 459 -23.28 8.50 31.59
CA PRO A 459 -23.77 7.40 30.80
C PRO A 459 -25.29 7.35 30.79
N ILE A 460 -25.86 7.15 29.61
CA ILE A 460 -27.27 6.89 29.39
C ILE A 460 -27.41 5.67 28.52
N VAL A 461 -28.24 4.73 28.90
CA VAL A 461 -28.55 3.52 28.15
C VAL A 461 -30.04 3.44 27.92
N TRP A 462 -30.48 3.12 26.72
CA TRP A 462 -31.88 2.85 26.37
C TRP A 462 -32.05 1.41 25.87
N SER A 463 -33.17 0.83 26.25
CA SER A 463 -33.65 -0.44 25.71
C SER A 463 -35.18 -0.41 25.63
N GLY A 464 -35.73 -0.47 24.42
CA GLY A 464 -37.13 -0.23 24.17
C GLY A 464 -37.55 1.16 24.67
N GLN A 465 -38.58 1.22 25.53
CA GLN A 465 -39.09 2.46 26.14
C GLN A 465 -38.41 2.78 27.49
N ARG A 466 -37.34 2.09 27.83
CA ARG A 466 -36.62 2.28 29.10
C ARG A 466 -35.32 3.05 28.91
N GLN A 467 -35.09 3.97 29.84
CA GLN A 467 -33.87 4.74 29.98
C GLN A 467 -33.23 4.45 31.33
N MET A 468 -31.92 4.24 31.35
CA MET A 468 -31.13 4.12 32.58
C MET A 468 -30.02 5.15 32.60
N VAL A 469 -29.84 5.82 33.73
CA VAL A 469 -28.79 6.80 33.99
C VAL A 469 -28.15 6.54 35.34
N GLY A 470 -26.90 6.95 35.49
CA GLY A 470 -26.14 6.85 36.73
C GLY A 470 -24.83 7.59 36.62
N ASP A 471 -23.99 7.55 37.66
CA ASP A 471 -22.62 8.09 37.58
C ASP A 471 -21.73 7.18 36.78
N SER A 472 -21.97 5.87 36.84
CA SER A 472 -21.39 4.88 35.95
C SER A 472 -22.33 3.71 35.71
N ILE A 473 -22.21 3.08 34.54
CA ILE A 473 -22.97 1.86 34.18
C ILE A 473 -21.95 0.81 33.74
N ARG A 474 -21.93 -0.33 34.44
CA ARG A 474 -21.05 -1.47 34.14
C ARG A 474 -21.87 -2.68 33.76
N CYS A 475 -21.53 -3.25 32.60
CA CYS A 475 -22.14 -4.48 32.10
C CYS A 475 -21.11 -5.60 32.09
N PHE A 476 -21.49 -6.81 32.42
CA PHE A 476 -20.71 -8.03 32.27
C PHE A 476 -21.39 -8.90 31.21
N MET A 477 -20.55 -9.42 30.29
CA MET A 477 -21.01 -10.21 29.17
C MET A 477 -20.70 -11.69 29.39
N ASN A 478 -21.55 -12.58 28.89
CA ASN A 478 -21.23 -13.97 28.60
C ASN A 478 -21.19 -14.12 27.09
N ASP A 479 -20.06 -14.54 26.54
CA ASP A 479 -19.84 -14.67 25.10
C ASP A 479 -20.45 -13.50 24.30
N SER A 480 -21.76 -13.58 24.07
CA SER A 480 -22.47 -12.65 23.20
C SER A 480 -23.63 -11.91 23.90
N THR A 481 -23.97 -12.22 25.12
CA THR A 481 -25.14 -11.64 25.80
C THR A 481 -24.78 -11.01 27.14
N ILE A 482 -25.55 -10.00 27.53
CA ILE A 482 -25.39 -9.42 28.86
C ILE A 482 -25.78 -10.42 29.94
N ARG A 483 -24.94 -10.54 30.97
CA ARG A 483 -25.14 -11.37 32.17
C ARG A 483 -25.58 -10.53 33.36
N GLU A 484 -24.92 -9.40 33.55
CA GLU A 484 -25.18 -8.49 34.67
C GLU A 484 -25.07 -7.03 34.22
N ALA A 485 -25.87 -6.14 34.79
CA ALA A 485 -25.72 -4.70 34.64
C ALA A 485 -25.77 -4.04 36.01
N HIS A 486 -24.82 -3.17 36.29
CA HIS A 486 -24.67 -2.44 37.52
C HIS A 486 -24.67 -0.94 37.24
N VAL A 487 -25.64 -0.22 37.77
CA VAL A 487 -25.74 1.23 37.70
C VAL A 487 -25.35 1.79 39.07
N MET A 488 -24.30 2.58 39.08
CA MET A 488 -23.70 3.05 40.34
C MET A 488 -23.79 4.57 40.42
N GLY A 489 -24.19 5.04 41.62
CA GLY A 489 -24.30 6.46 41.95
C GLY A 489 -25.48 7.14 41.23
N ASN A 490 -26.39 7.76 42.00
CA ASN A 490 -27.59 8.45 41.47
C ASN A 490 -28.32 7.64 40.39
N ALA A 491 -28.41 6.32 40.60
CA ALA A 491 -28.99 5.42 39.63
C ALA A 491 -30.49 5.72 39.45
N MET A 492 -30.94 5.87 38.19
CA MET A 492 -32.33 6.09 37.85
C MET A 492 -32.71 5.26 36.62
N SER A 493 -33.84 4.54 36.76
CA SER A 493 -34.51 3.84 35.66
C SER A 493 -35.83 4.55 35.38
N ILE A 494 -36.07 4.88 34.12
CA ILE A 494 -37.30 5.56 33.65
C ILE A 494 -37.88 4.71 32.52
N GLU A 495 -39.19 4.44 32.59
CA GLU A 495 -39.92 3.73 31.54
C GLU A 495 -41.10 4.58 31.08
N LEU A 496 -41.11 4.93 29.80
CA LEU A 496 -42.23 5.61 29.17
C LEU A 496 -43.39 4.63 29.03
N MET A 497 -44.53 5.01 29.56
CA MET A 497 -45.77 4.22 29.48
C MET A 497 -46.33 4.23 28.04
N ARG A 498 -47.25 3.31 27.75
CA ARG A 498 -47.86 3.18 26.42
C ARG A 498 -48.68 4.41 25.97
N ASP A 499 -49.16 5.22 26.91
CA ASP A 499 -49.86 6.47 26.60
C ASP A 499 -48.97 7.60 26.12
N GLY A 500 -47.64 7.45 26.22
CA GLY A 500 -46.67 8.47 25.79
C GLY A 500 -46.53 9.69 26.68
N GLU A 501 -47.22 9.71 27.83
CA GLU A 501 -47.29 10.86 28.75
C GLU A 501 -46.74 10.56 30.15
N HIS A 502 -46.97 9.35 30.64
CA HIS A 502 -46.61 8.96 32.00
C HIS A 502 -45.31 8.12 32.01
N TYR A 503 -44.60 8.18 33.13
CA TYR A 503 -43.31 7.51 33.32
C TYR A 503 -43.27 6.72 34.62
N ASN A 504 -43.03 5.42 34.54
CA ASN A 504 -42.58 4.65 35.69
C ASN A 504 -41.13 5.04 36.00
N GLN A 505 -40.83 5.26 37.29
CA GLN A 505 -39.53 5.77 37.70
C GLN A 505 -39.05 5.01 38.94
N VAL A 506 -37.78 4.65 38.93
CA VAL A 506 -37.10 4.12 40.11
C VAL A 506 -35.80 4.89 40.28
N SER A 507 -35.52 5.43 41.46
CA SER A 507 -34.23 6.01 41.80
C SER A 507 -33.63 5.31 43.00
N ALA A 508 -32.31 5.17 43.03
CA ALA A 508 -31.54 4.50 44.08
C ALA A 508 -30.07 4.96 44.09
N LYS A 509 -29.32 4.60 45.15
CA LYS A 509 -27.86 4.77 45.13
C LYS A 509 -27.20 3.81 44.12
N ARG A 510 -27.74 2.59 43.99
CA ARG A 510 -27.24 1.54 43.10
C ARG A 510 -28.40 0.68 42.60
N MET A 511 -28.27 0.26 41.33
CA MET A 511 -29.18 -0.73 40.75
C MET A 511 -28.37 -1.85 40.12
N ASN A 512 -28.78 -3.11 40.30
CA ASN A 512 -28.22 -4.29 39.71
C ASN A 512 -29.30 -5.04 38.95
N GLY A 513 -28.98 -5.46 37.72
CA GLY A 513 -29.83 -6.32 36.89
C GLY A 513 -29.13 -7.61 36.54
N PHE A 514 -29.80 -8.74 36.60
CA PHE A 514 -29.28 -10.05 36.30
C PHE A 514 -30.07 -10.67 35.15
N PHE A 515 -29.33 -11.16 34.15
CA PHE A 515 -29.88 -11.57 32.87
C PHE A 515 -29.53 -13.03 32.57
N THR A 516 -30.40 -13.69 31.82
CA THR A 516 -30.16 -14.98 31.19
C THR A 516 -30.57 -14.86 29.71
N ASP A 517 -29.72 -15.28 28.80
CA ASP A 517 -29.92 -15.18 27.36
C ASP A 517 -30.30 -13.75 26.91
N GLY A 518 -29.63 -12.74 27.51
CA GLY A 518 -29.88 -11.33 27.23
C GLY A 518 -31.20 -10.76 27.76
N LYS A 519 -32.03 -11.54 28.47
CA LYS A 519 -33.28 -11.11 29.04
C LYS A 519 -33.17 -11.00 30.55
N ILE A 520 -33.69 -9.89 31.13
CA ILE A 520 -33.65 -9.68 32.58
C ILE A 520 -34.47 -10.76 33.30
N GLN A 521 -33.88 -11.35 34.33
CA GLN A 521 -34.53 -12.31 35.22
C GLN A 521 -34.99 -11.67 36.49
N TRP A 522 -34.13 -10.92 37.14
CA TRP A 522 -34.41 -10.20 38.35
C TRP A 522 -33.48 -9.00 38.46
N GLY A 523 -33.83 -8.07 39.30
CA GLY A 523 -33.02 -6.92 39.58
C GLY A 523 -33.29 -6.38 40.97
N GLU A 524 -32.38 -5.51 41.42
CA GLU A 524 -32.47 -4.84 42.70
C GLU A 524 -32.07 -3.37 42.63
N ALA A 525 -32.71 -2.56 43.41
CA ALA A 525 -32.36 -1.18 43.69
C ALA A 525 -32.06 -1.06 45.20
N ILE A 526 -30.94 -0.43 45.55
CA ILE A 526 -30.41 -0.40 46.91
C ILE A 526 -30.01 1.03 47.29
N GLY A 527 -30.47 1.41 48.49
CA GLY A 527 -30.14 2.66 49.17
C GLY A 527 -31.02 3.84 48.74
N ASN A 528 -31.87 4.30 49.64
CA ASN A 528 -32.80 5.41 49.42
C ASN A 528 -33.60 5.23 48.14
N VAL A 529 -34.34 4.14 48.06
CA VAL A 529 -35.13 3.78 46.88
C VAL A 529 -36.44 4.52 46.86
N PHE A 530 -36.69 5.27 45.79
CA PHE A 530 -37.95 5.93 45.50
C PHE A 530 -38.54 5.33 44.22
N VAL A 531 -39.83 5.02 44.26
CA VAL A 531 -40.53 4.39 43.13
C VAL A 531 -41.79 5.19 42.80
N ILE A 532 -41.95 5.53 41.55
CA ILE A 532 -43.19 5.96 40.92
C ILE A 532 -43.64 4.86 39.98
N TYR A 533 -44.82 4.32 40.20
CA TYR A 533 -45.38 3.28 39.37
C TYR A 533 -46.85 3.56 39.08
N TYR A 534 -47.24 3.46 37.82
CA TYR A 534 -48.61 3.59 37.36
C TYR A 534 -49.20 2.20 37.14
N PRO A 535 -50.00 1.66 38.10
CA PRO A 535 -50.68 0.41 37.89
C PRO A 535 -51.75 0.53 36.81
N ILE A 536 -51.86 -0.52 36.00
CA ILE A 536 -52.78 -0.62 34.87
C ILE A 536 -53.93 -1.58 35.27
N ASP A 537 -55.18 -1.24 34.95
CA ASP A 537 -56.27 -2.17 35.05
C ASP A 537 -56.16 -3.27 33.96
N ASP A 538 -56.23 -4.53 34.40
CA ASP A 538 -56.12 -5.69 33.52
C ASP A 538 -57.30 -5.82 32.52
N LYS A 539 -58.42 -5.15 32.76
CA LYS A 539 -59.61 -5.27 31.94
C LYS A 539 -59.62 -4.34 30.73
N ASP A 540 -59.21 -3.09 30.93
CA ASP A 540 -59.30 -2.05 29.90
C ASP A 540 -57.99 -1.33 29.65
N SER A 541 -56.90 -1.74 30.32
CA SER A 541 -55.57 -1.13 30.24
C SER A 541 -55.54 0.35 30.66
N SER A 542 -56.52 0.84 31.39
CA SER A 542 -56.54 2.20 31.95
C SER A 542 -55.58 2.34 33.12
N LEU A 543 -55.06 3.57 33.35
CA LEU A 543 -54.22 3.87 34.50
C LEU A 543 -55.13 4.05 35.77
N ILE A 544 -54.86 3.24 36.78
CA ILE A 544 -55.63 3.28 38.05
C ILE A 544 -55.23 4.51 38.86
N GLY A 545 -53.93 4.87 38.86
CA GLY A 545 -53.43 5.95 39.71
C GLY A 545 -51.89 5.98 39.66
N LEU A 546 -51.29 6.77 40.56
CA LEU A 546 -49.85 6.83 40.79
C LEU A 546 -49.54 6.23 42.16
N ASN A 547 -48.77 5.18 42.18
CA ASN A 547 -48.15 4.62 43.38
C ASN A 547 -46.80 5.27 43.63
N TYR A 548 -46.69 6.04 44.73
CA TYR A 548 -45.42 6.59 45.19
C TYR A 548 -44.94 5.78 46.40
N THR A 549 -43.75 5.17 46.31
CA THR A 549 -43.23 4.31 47.37
C THR A 549 -41.78 4.68 47.71
N GLU A 550 -41.48 4.68 49.01
CA GLU A 550 -40.15 4.87 49.59
C GLU A 550 -39.75 3.60 50.33
N THR A 551 -38.48 3.15 50.11
CA THR A 551 -37.93 1.97 50.79
C THR A 551 -36.38 2.04 50.73
N ASP A 552 -35.69 1.22 51.53
CA ASP A 552 -34.25 1.10 51.48
C ASP A 552 -33.78 0.13 50.38
N THR A 553 -34.60 -0.84 50.02
CA THR A 553 -34.29 -1.85 49.02
C THR A 553 -35.53 -2.29 48.28
N MET A 554 -35.42 -2.43 46.97
CA MET A 554 -36.43 -3.02 46.11
C MET A 554 -35.82 -4.17 45.32
N ARG A 555 -36.52 -5.31 45.24
CA ARG A 555 -36.20 -6.41 44.33
C ARG A 555 -37.40 -6.74 43.46
N PHE A 556 -37.17 -7.01 42.20
CA PHE A 556 -38.19 -7.49 41.29
C PHE A 556 -37.75 -8.76 40.60
N TYR A 557 -38.67 -9.62 40.30
CA TYR A 557 -38.47 -10.90 39.65
C TYR A 557 -39.41 -11.02 38.45
N MET A 558 -38.86 -11.53 37.33
CA MET A 558 -39.62 -11.72 36.10
C MET A 558 -40.01 -13.18 35.94
N THR A 559 -41.07 -13.43 35.20
CA THR A 559 -41.46 -14.83 34.87
C THR A 559 -40.40 -15.49 34.01
N PRO A 560 -40.16 -16.79 34.12
CA PRO A 560 -39.19 -17.52 33.30
C PRO A 560 -39.69 -17.77 31.86
N THR A 561 -40.82 -17.23 31.47
CA THR A 561 -41.43 -17.37 30.14
C THR A 561 -40.75 -16.48 29.10
N ALA A 562 -40.95 -16.76 27.80
CA ALA A 562 -40.40 -15.97 26.69
C ALA A 562 -40.83 -14.48 26.76
N GLU A 563 -42.07 -14.22 27.20
CA GLU A 563 -42.63 -12.88 27.41
C GLU A 563 -42.35 -12.37 28.81
N ARG A 564 -41.24 -12.42 29.38
CA ARG A 564 -40.82 -11.92 30.69
C ARG A 564 -41.80 -10.88 31.27
N LYS A 565 -42.77 -11.31 32.09
CA LYS A 565 -43.69 -10.44 32.82
C LYS A 565 -43.23 -10.28 34.27
N LEU A 566 -43.52 -9.15 34.87
CA LEU A 566 -43.24 -8.92 36.28
C LEU A 566 -44.03 -9.94 37.14
N GLN A 567 -43.28 -10.78 37.87
CA GLN A 567 -43.87 -11.84 38.71
C GLN A 567 -44.00 -11.42 40.17
N LYS A 568 -42.96 -10.75 40.70
CA LYS A 568 -42.90 -10.42 42.13
C LYS A 568 -42.09 -9.16 42.34
N ILE A 569 -42.55 -8.29 43.21
CA ILE A 569 -41.79 -7.18 43.78
C ILE A 569 -41.69 -7.40 45.30
N TRP A 570 -40.50 -7.13 45.84
CA TRP A 570 -40.23 -7.18 47.25
C TRP A 570 -39.59 -5.86 47.71
N MET A 571 -40.27 -5.17 48.66
CA MET A 571 -39.88 -3.88 49.21
C MET A 571 -40.04 -3.90 50.73
N PRO A 572 -39.02 -4.22 51.53
CA PRO A 572 -39.11 -4.26 52.99
C PRO A 572 -39.21 -2.86 53.56
N LYS A 573 -39.99 -2.73 54.69
CA LYS A 573 -40.14 -1.47 55.39
C LYS A 573 -40.52 -0.29 54.48
N SER A 574 -41.33 -0.57 53.46
CA SER A 574 -41.77 0.45 52.50
C SER A 574 -42.92 1.32 53.09
N LYS A 575 -42.90 2.60 52.69
CA LYS A 575 -43.99 3.53 52.83
C LYS A 575 -44.49 3.87 51.44
N GLY A 576 -45.77 3.58 51.15
CA GLY A 576 -46.36 3.81 49.84
C GLY A 576 -47.72 4.52 49.97
N THR A 577 -47.98 5.38 48.95
CA THR A 577 -49.31 6.05 48.81
C THR A 577 -49.75 5.87 47.35
N LEU A 578 -51.00 5.45 47.19
CA LEU A 578 -51.63 5.38 45.88
C LEU A 578 -52.53 6.62 45.72
N TYR A 579 -52.20 7.45 44.74
CA TYR A 579 -52.98 8.63 44.35
C TYR A 579 -53.86 8.28 43.15
N PRO A 580 -55.20 8.50 43.23
CA PRO A 580 -56.05 8.40 42.04
C PRO A 580 -55.57 9.37 40.93
N MET A 581 -55.79 9.04 39.65
CA MET A 581 -55.28 9.83 38.51
C MET A 581 -55.66 11.32 38.60
N ASN A 582 -56.86 11.66 39.07
CA ASN A 582 -57.31 13.04 39.18
C ASN A 582 -56.83 13.78 40.45
N GLN A 583 -56.09 13.12 41.35
CA GLN A 583 -55.62 13.67 42.63
C GLN A 583 -54.13 13.58 42.82
N ILE A 584 -53.39 13.36 41.76
CA ILE A 584 -51.88 13.24 41.77
C ILE A 584 -51.32 14.62 42.07
N PRO A 585 -50.54 14.81 43.16
CA PRO A 585 -49.84 16.06 43.42
C PRO A 585 -48.75 16.30 42.36
N ALA A 586 -48.59 17.55 41.95
CA ALA A 586 -47.63 17.89 40.91
C ALA A 586 -46.18 17.51 41.28
N ASP A 587 -45.81 17.63 42.56
CA ASP A 587 -44.48 17.28 43.09
C ASP A 587 -44.24 15.76 43.18
N LYS A 588 -45.25 14.94 43.03
CA LYS A 588 -45.14 13.48 43.04
C LYS A 588 -45.07 12.84 41.65
N LYS A 589 -45.33 13.61 40.59
CA LYS A 589 -45.28 13.08 39.21
C LYS A 589 -43.89 12.71 38.75
N THR A 590 -42.84 13.29 39.34
CA THR A 590 -41.44 13.05 38.95
C THR A 590 -40.54 12.92 40.18
N LEU A 591 -39.60 12.00 40.15
CA LEU A 591 -38.55 11.86 41.16
C LEU A 591 -37.49 12.94 41.00
N ARG A 592 -36.79 13.26 42.07
CA ARG A 592 -35.66 14.20 42.03
C ARG A 592 -34.62 13.71 41.06
N GLY A 593 -34.24 14.57 40.10
CA GLY A 593 -33.25 14.25 39.05
C GLY A 593 -33.86 13.58 37.82
N PHE A 594 -35.20 13.49 37.73
CA PHE A 594 -35.88 13.00 36.54
C PHE A 594 -35.50 13.85 35.31
N ALA A 595 -35.08 13.19 34.24
CA ALA A 595 -34.92 13.77 32.90
C ALA A 595 -35.03 12.67 31.84
N TRP A 596 -35.84 12.93 30.83
CA TRP A 596 -36.02 12.04 29.69
C TRP A 596 -35.14 12.54 28.54
N TYR A 597 -34.13 11.74 28.12
CA TYR A 597 -33.08 12.13 27.19
C TYR A 597 -33.25 11.52 25.81
N ASP A 598 -34.47 11.18 25.39
CA ASP A 598 -34.72 10.54 24.09
C ASP A 598 -34.21 11.38 22.89
N TYR A 599 -34.16 12.70 23.04
CA TYR A 599 -33.66 13.62 22.01
C TYR A 599 -32.16 13.46 21.67
N ILE A 600 -31.34 12.82 22.53
CA ILE A 600 -29.94 12.50 22.27
C ILE A 600 -29.72 11.02 21.98
N ARG A 601 -30.77 10.21 22.03
CA ARG A 601 -30.73 8.78 21.76
C ARG A 601 -30.33 8.55 20.30
N PRO A 602 -29.32 7.67 19.98
CA PRO A 602 -29.05 7.27 18.63
C PRO A 602 -30.25 6.55 18.01
N VAL A 603 -30.74 7.06 16.88
CA VAL A 603 -31.91 6.48 16.19
C VAL A 603 -31.53 5.40 15.19
N ASP A 604 -30.34 5.51 14.62
CA ASP A 604 -29.79 4.52 13.69
C ASP A 604 -28.24 4.55 13.66
N LYS A 605 -27.66 3.72 12.84
CA LYS A 605 -26.19 3.63 12.66
C LYS A 605 -25.54 4.89 12.03
N TYR A 606 -26.32 5.76 11.39
CA TYR A 606 -25.82 6.98 10.75
C TYR A 606 -25.87 8.18 11.70
N ASP A 607 -26.73 8.12 12.72
CA ASP A 607 -26.87 9.14 13.77
C ASP A 607 -25.70 9.15 14.78
N LEU A 608 -24.76 8.24 14.66
CA LEU A 608 -23.63 8.12 15.59
C LEU A 608 -22.66 9.30 15.53
N PHE A 609 -22.60 10.03 14.42
CA PHE A 609 -21.74 11.21 14.26
C PHE A 609 -22.42 12.50 14.71
N ARG A 610 -23.69 12.45 15.04
CA ARG A 610 -24.41 13.62 15.54
C ARG A 610 -23.78 14.05 16.86
N HIS A 611 -23.11 15.20 16.85
CA HIS A 611 -22.84 15.90 18.10
C HIS A 611 -24.20 16.31 18.65
N ALA A 612 -24.60 15.68 19.75
CA ALA A 612 -25.75 16.17 20.50
C ALA A 612 -25.34 17.59 20.95
N GLU A 613 -25.79 18.59 20.23
CA GLU A 613 -25.73 19.95 20.75
C GLU A 613 -26.37 19.90 22.12
N LYS A 614 -25.58 20.29 23.11
CA LYS A 614 -26.09 20.49 24.47
C LYS A 614 -27.11 21.60 24.38
N GLY A 615 -28.34 21.26 23.99
CA GLY A 615 -29.44 22.17 24.19
C GLY A 615 -29.42 22.58 25.66
N ASP A 616 -29.88 23.76 26.04
CA ASP A 616 -29.82 24.48 27.32
C ASP A 616 -30.00 23.69 28.63
N ARG A 617 -30.05 22.37 28.59
CA ARG A 617 -30.05 21.50 29.75
C ARG A 617 -28.62 21.03 30.01
N GLN A 618 -27.92 21.79 30.84
CA GLN A 618 -26.65 21.37 31.43
C GLN A 618 -26.83 19.97 32.04
N ILE A 619 -26.25 18.95 31.41
CA ILE A 619 -25.93 17.71 32.09
C ILE A 619 -24.96 18.12 33.19
N ARG A 620 -25.46 18.17 34.44
CA ARG A 620 -24.66 18.59 35.59
C ARG A 620 -23.43 17.69 35.61
N ASN A 621 -22.23 18.28 35.58
CA ASN A 621 -20.99 17.57 35.86
C ASN A 621 -21.11 16.88 37.21
N ARG A 622 -21.40 15.59 37.20
CA ARG A 622 -21.44 14.76 38.40
C ARG A 622 -20.00 14.40 38.70
N MET A 623 -19.52 14.66 39.92
CA MET A 623 -18.21 14.20 40.37
C MET A 623 -18.22 12.67 40.34
N ILE A 624 -17.48 12.09 39.42
CA ILE A 624 -17.39 10.67 39.19
C ILE A 624 -15.97 10.25 39.54
N ASN A 625 -15.81 9.20 40.35
CA ASN A 625 -14.54 8.51 40.51
C ASN A 625 -14.21 7.75 39.22
N ILE A 626 -13.69 8.44 38.25
CA ILE A 626 -13.19 7.86 37.00
C ILE A 626 -11.76 7.41 37.25
N PRO A 627 -11.37 6.18 36.86
CA PRO A 627 -9.94 5.85 36.83
C PRO A 627 -9.26 6.90 35.96
N PRO A 628 -8.10 7.42 36.37
CA PRO A 628 -7.42 8.47 35.63
C PRO A 628 -7.30 8.07 34.16
N PRO A 629 -7.63 8.96 33.21
CA PRO A 629 -7.47 8.68 31.80
C PRO A 629 -6.01 8.31 31.62
N LEU A 630 -5.77 7.26 30.85
CA LEU A 630 -4.41 6.92 30.43
C LEU A 630 -3.78 8.19 29.88
N GLN A 631 -2.69 8.63 30.49
CA GLN A 631 -1.97 9.81 30.05
C GLN A 631 -1.34 9.52 28.69
N TYR A 632 -2.06 9.80 27.64
CA TYR A 632 -1.60 9.73 26.26
C TYR A 632 -1.06 11.06 25.74
N VAL A 633 -0.84 12.01 26.63
CA VAL A 633 -0.27 13.30 26.24
C VAL A 633 1.23 13.16 26.19
N GLY A 634 1.75 12.98 24.99
CA GLY A 634 3.15 13.24 24.67
C GLY A 634 4.20 12.28 25.24
N ASN A 635 3.84 11.18 25.87
CA ASN A 635 4.81 10.25 26.41
C ASN A 635 5.13 9.12 25.42
N SER A 636 6.34 9.15 24.92
CA SER A 636 6.93 8.05 24.16
C SER A 636 6.78 6.72 24.91
N THR A 637 5.96 5.83 24.40
CA THR A 637 5.87 4.46 24.90
C THR A 637 7.15 3.72 24.50
N THR A 638 7.95 3.31 25.45
CA THR A 638 9.13 2.48 25.18
C THR A 638 8.66 1.04 25.02
N VAL A 639 8.69 0.53 23.80
CA VAL A 639 8.45 -0.88 23.55
C VAL A 639 9.76 -1.62 23.81
N VAL A 640 9.79 -2.46 24.81
CA VAL A 640 10.93 -3.36 25.07
C VAL A 640 10.73 -4.59 24.19
N THR A 641 11.53 -4.72 23.14
CA THR A 641 11.63 -5.96 22.39
C THR A 641 12.58 -6.92 23.12
N ASP A 642 12.39 -8.21 22.96
CA ASP A 642 13.15 -9.31 23.59
C ASP A 642 14.69 -9.27 23.41
N LYS A 643 15.22 -8.24 22.74
CA LYS A 643 16.66 -8.03 22.50
C LYS A 643 17.21 -6.71 23.04
N GLY A 644 16.56 -6.08 24.00
CA GLY A 644 17.12 -4.91 24.68
C GLY A 644 17.21 -3.61 23.86
N ASN A 645 16.71 -3.59 22.63
CA ASN A 645 16.70 -2.37 21.82
C ASN A 645 15.42 -1.55 22.05
N LYS A 646 15.57 -0.41 22.67
CA LYS A 646 14.48 0.55 22.91
C LYS A 646 14.22 1.38 21.65
N ARG A 647 13.08 1.23 21.01
CA ARG A 647 12.60 2.16 19.96
C ARG A 647 11.60 3.13 20.56
N LYS A 648 11.81 4.40 20.29
CA LYS A 648 10.93 5.50 20.69
C LYS A 648 9.87 5.68 19.57
N VAL A 649 8.61 5.41 19.86
CA VAL A 649 7.51 5.69 18.96
C VAL A 649 6.97 7.08 19.31
N LEU A 650 7.13 8.03 18.42
CA LEU A 650 6.55 9.38 18.52
C LEU A 650 5.15 9.35 17.87
N TYR A 651 4.13 9.61 18.67
CA TYR A 651 2.79 9.91 18.11
C TYR A 651 2.75 11.37 17.67
N PRO A 652 2.10 11.69 16.54
CA PRO A 652 1.98 13.07 16.11
C PRO A 652 1.20 13.88 17.15
N ASP A 653 1.83 14.94 17.61
CA ASP A 653 1.28 15.90 18.56
C ASP A 653 0.13 16.66 17.88
N ARG A 654 -1.11 16.44 18.28
CA ARG A 654 -2.19 17.35 17.91
C ARG A 654 -1.99 18.62 18.71
N GLY A 655 -1.50 19.65 18.03
CA GLY A 655 -1.38 20.98 18.57
C GLY A 655 -2.66 21.41 19.27
N GLY A 656 -2.65 21.40 20.58
CA GLY A 656 -3.66 22.01 21.39
C GLY A 656 -3.73 23.50 21.02
N SER A 657 -4.86 23.96 20.53
CA SER A 657 -5.11 25.38 20.36
C SER A 657 -4.96 26.05 21.72
N ASN A 658 -3.82 26.69 21.98
CA ASN A 658 -3.65 27.66 23.04
C ASN A 658 -4.59 28.83 22.74
N ARG A 659 -5.79 28.79 23.26
CA ARG A 659 -6.57 30.01 23.48
C ARG A 659 -5.91 30.74 24.63
N ARG A 660 -5.14 31.77 24.30
CA ARG A 660 -4.78 32.82 25.23
C ARG A 660 -6.08 33.42 25.77
N LYS A 661 -6.17 33.47 27.07
CA LYS A 661 -7.06 34.40 27.78
C LYS A 661 -6.39 35.76 27.71
N ASP A 662 -7.08 36.72 27.17
CA ASP A 662 -7.12 38.10 27.59
C ASP A 662 -8.55 38.42 28.04
#